data_48e123016660a117c9057d3e401aff71
#
_entry.id   48e123016660a117c9057d3e401aff71
#
_cell.length_a   1.000
_cell.length_b   1.000
_cell.length_c   1.000
_cell.angle_alpha   90.00
_cell.angle_beta   90.00
_cell.angle_gamma   90.00
#
_symmetry.space_group_name_H-M   'P 1'
#
loop_
_entity.id
_entity.type
_entity.pdbx_description
1 polymer ?
#
loop_
_entity_poly.entity_id
_entity_poly.type
_entity_poly.pdbx_seq_one_letter_code
_entity_poly.pdbx_strand_id
1 'polypeptide(L)'
;MKLQSFLIAAALTISCGVKAQTMLPYNNPLLSAEERAKDLCSRLTLEEKTKLMMDRSQEIKRLGISRFEWWNEALHGVGRNGTATVFPITMCMASSWNDALLLDVFTSVSDELRAKNTIARKNNTLARYRGNSVWTPNINIFRDPRWGRGQETYGEDPYLTTRMGLAVVRGLQGPEGSKYYKNLACAKHFAIHSGPEWNRHYFNVENIPVRDLWETYLPAFKTLVEEGNVREVMCAYQRWDGDPCCGSNKLLRQILRDEWKFDGLVVSDCGAINDFYVPGRHEVSPNAQAASAKAVLAGTDVECGSVYNKLPQAVKEGLITEAQIDESVVKLLAARFSLGDFDDDSLVEWTKIPESVIACQKHKNQALEMARQGIILLQNRNSVLPLSKDAKVAVVGPNADNEMMMWGNYNGFPTETTTIYEGIKALCPSAVLISGAGLCHNEVMESCFPEIFSADGEQGMVGTYWNNSEMKGESVTSARYSNPINLNNGGATVFAPGVELEHFSARYEGVFRPKKSERLTVTCNADDRMRVIIGGDTICDVWKTREKVNLWSGDIKVEKGKEYPVIVEYMQGENYAALQFDIARKVVTTPEDMVRKTAGYDYVVFCGGISPQLEGEEMKVNEEGFKGGDRTSIELPRSQREMVKALAEAGREVIFVNCSGSAVALTPEAARCNAVVQAWYGGEKGGQALGEILFGDVNPSGKLPITFYKDDSQLPDFLDYTMKNRTYRYFSGEPLWAFGHGLSYSTFEISSPRYDKKKGVLTVTVENTGKRDGDEVVQVYLRRPDDAEGPVKTLRAFKRVSLKVSAKSVVEIPFSRQQFEWWDKESNTVRPLSGKYELLIGSSSDDARMKRISVSFNK
;
A
#
# COMPACT_ATOMS: atom_id res chain seq x y z
N MET A 1 66.09 -78.24 -9.14
CA MET A 1 66.24 -77.25 -8.07
C MET A 1 65.58 -76.00 -8.48
N LYS A 2 64.38 -75.79 -7.99
CA LYS A 2 63.70 -74.50 -7.69
C LYS A 2 62.21 -74.81 -7.58
N LEU A 3 61.72 -74.81 -6.35
CA LEU A 3 60.29 -74.79 -6.01
C LEU A 3 59.68 -73.52 -6.42
N GLN A 4 58.51 -73.59 -7.10
CA GLN A 4 57.58 -72.42 -7.30
C GLN A 4 56.37 -72.75 -6.45
N SER A 5 56.11 -71.88 -5.49
CA SER A 5 54.91 -71.87 -4.65
C SER A 5 53.79 -71.13 -5.32
N PHE A 6 52.64 -71.74 -5.54
CA PHE A 6 51.41 -71.11 -5.99
C PHE A 6 50.67 -70.59 -4.76
N LEU A 7 50.43 -69.22 -4.73
CA LEU A 7 49.52 -68.62 -3.81
C LEU A 7 48.20 -68.33 -4.55
N ILE A 8 47.11 -68.99 -4.13
CA ILE A 8 45.75 -68.73 -4.59
C ILE A 8 45.19 -67.62 -3.70
N ALA A 9 44.99 -66.42 -4.26
CA ALA A 9 44.27 -65.36 -3.61
C ALA A 9 42.79 -65.46 -3.93
N ALA A 10 41.95 -65.81 -2.96
CA ALA A 10 40.51 -65.77 -3.03
C ALA A 10 40.07 -64.35 -2.79
N ALA A 11 39.64 -63.67 -3.87
CA ALA A 11 38.99 -62.30 -3.76
C ALA A 11 37.54 -62.47 -3.33
N LEU A 12 37.20 -62.17 -2.07
CA LEU A 12 35.81 -61.94 -1.63
C LEU A 12 35.36 -60.63 -2.17
N THR A 13 34.54 -60.64 -3.22
CA THR A 13 33.77 -59.48 -3.66
C THR A 13 32.55 -59.28 -2.73
N ILE A 14 32.70 -58.43 -1.72
CA ILE A 14 31.55 -57.89 -0.98
C ILE A 14 30.85 -56.88 -1.88
N SER A 15 29.81 -57.31 -2.57
CA SER A 15 28.90 -56.41 -3.25
C SER A 15 28.04 -55.73 -2.19
N CYS A 16 28.48 -54.57 -1.67
CA CYS A 16 27.58 -53.59 -1.02
C CYS A 16 26.59 -53.10 -2.07
N GLY A 17 25.44 -53.73 -2.12
CA GLY A 17 24.29 -53.23 -2.84
C GLY A 17 23.77 -51.97 -2.14
N VAL A 18 24.39 -50.84 -2.44
CA VAL A 18 23.73 -49.54 -2.20
C VAL A 18 22.53 -49.54 -3.14
N LYS A 19 21.33 -49.88 -2.60
CA LYS A 19 20.09 -49.51 -3.27
C LYS A 19 20.15 -48.01 -3.46
N ALA A 20 20.47 -47.55 -4.65
CA ALA A 20 20.27 -46.20 -5.04
C ALA A 20 18.79 -45.93 -4.77
N GLN A 21 18.51 -45.17 -3.71
CA GLN A 21 17.16 -44.73 -3.39
C GLN A 21 16.77 -43.87 -4.57
N THR A 22 15.93 -44.38 -5.46
CA THR A 22 15.47 -43.66 -6.64
C THR A 22 14.86 -42.36 -6.13
N MET A 23 15.50 -41.24 -6.46
CA MET A 23 15.00 -39.91 -6.12
C MET A 23 13.56 -39.80 -6.62
N LEU A 24 12.63 -39.42 -5.75
CA LEU A 24 11.24 -39.23 -6.14
C LEU A 24 11.17 -38.07 -7.14
N PRO A 25 10.32 -38.13 -8.18
CA PRO A 25 10.24 -37.11 -9.19
C PRO A 25 10.08 -35.70 -8.63
N TYR A 26 9.25 -35.49 -7.61
CA TYR A 26 9.06 -34.17 -7.02
C TYR A 26 10.33 -33.59 -6.33
N ASN A 27 11.28 -34.42 -5.95
CA ASN A 27 12.56 -34.00 -5.36
C ASN A 27 13.65 -33.74 -6.42
N ASN A 28 13.36 -33.97 -7.72
CA ASN A 28 14.34 -33.78 -8.78
C ASN A 28 14.31 -32.36 -9.34
N PRO A 29 15.30 -31.49 -9.02
CA PRO A 29 15.32 -30.10 -9.46
C PRO A 29 15.56 -29.91 -10.96
N LEU A 30 15.78 -30.99 -11.73
CA LEU A 30 15.93 -30.96 -13.18
C LEU A 30 14.58 -31.12 -13.92
N LEU A 31 13.54 -31.58 -13.23
CA LEU A 31 12.17 -31.61 -13.78
C LEU A 31 11.52 -30.24 -13.67
N SER A 32 10.53 -29.99 -14.51
CA SER A 32 9.75 -28.77 -14.47
C SER A 32 8.93 -28.69 -13.17
N ALA A 33 8.61 -27.45 -12.76
CA ALA A 33 7.77 -27.22 -11.58
C ALA A 33 6.41 -27.95 -11.69
N GLU A 34 5.83 -28.00 -12.90
CA GLU A 34 4.56 -28.66 -13.15
C GLU A 34 4.65 -30.20 -13.05
N GLU A 35 5.71 -30.83 -13.59
CA GLU A 35 5.93 -32.27 -13.46
C GLU A 35 6.12 -32.67 -11.99
N ARG A 36 6.89 -31.90 -11.26
CA ARG A 36 7.12 -32.11 -9.82
C ARG A 36 5.82 -31.94 -9.02
N ALA A 37 5.02 -30.92 -9.35
CA ALA A 37 3.74 -30.66 -8.71
C ALA A 37 2.72 -31.79 -8.94
N LYS A 38 2.64 -32.32 -10.15
CA LYS A 38 1.77 -33.49 -10.48
C LYS A 38 2.17 -34.73 -9.69
N ASP A 39 3.45 -35.03 -9.62
CA ASP A 39 3.93 -36.19 -8.84
C ASP A 39 3.63 -36.01 -7.35
N LEU A 40 3.91 -34.80 -6.78
CA LEU A 40 3.64 -34.54 -5.37
C LEU A 40 2.15 -34.57 -5.05
N CYS A 41 1.31 -33.97 -5.89
CA CYS A 41 -0.16 -33.96 -5.76
C CYS A 41 -0.74 -35.37 -5.70
N SER A 42 -0.23 -36.31 -6.55
CA SER A 42 -0.68 -37.71 -6.58
C SER A 42 -0.40 -38.49 -5.30
N ARG A 43 0.46 -37.96 -4.42
CA ARG A 43 0.84 -38.55 -3.14
C ARG A 43 0.08 -38.00 -1.93
N LEU A 44 -0.70 -36.96 -2.13
CA LEU A 44 -1.50 -36.28 -1.09
C LEU A 44 -2.86 -36.95 -0.90
N THR A 45 -3.35 -37.02 0.33
CA THR A 45 -4.75 -37.34 0.61
C THR A 45 -5.63 -36.13 0.34
N LEU A 46 -6.95 -36.32 0.21
CA LEU A 46 -7.90 -35.23 0.00
C LEU A 46 -7.83 -34.18 1.12
N GLU A 47 -7.72 -34.62 2.37
CA GLU A 47 -7.59 -33.73 3.54
C GLU A 47 -6.27 -32.95 3.52
N GLU A 48 -5.18 -33.56 3.06
CA GLU A 48 -3.90 -32.86 2.91
C GLU A 48 -3.95 -31.85 1.78
N LYS A 49 -4.56 -32.17 0.65
CA LYS A 49 -4.79 -31.25 -0.48
C LYS A 49 -5.49 -29.99 -0.02
N THR A 50 -6.61 -30.14 0.70
CA THR A 50 -7.39 -28.98 1.16
C THR A 50 -6.67 -28.12 2.19
N LYS A 51 -5.80 -28.70 3.02
CA LYS A 51 -4.94 -27.96 3.95
C LYS A 51 -3.89 -27.08 3.26
N LEU A 52 -3.46 -27.46 2.06
CA LEU A 52 -2.53 -26.66 1.26
C LEU A 52 -3.21 -25.48 0.55
N MET A 53 -4.53 -25.54 0.34
CA MET A 53 -5.30 -24.55 -0.43
C MET A 53 -5.74 -23.32 0.38
N MET A 54 -5.31 -23.18 1.64
CA MET A 54 -5.61 -22.00 2.47
C MET A 54 -4.42 -21.06 2.55
N ASP A 55 -4.65 -19.80 2.90
CA ASP A 55 -3.60 -18.77 3.03
C ASP A 55 -2.47 -19.17 3.97
N ARG A 56 -2.75 -20.03 4.96
CA ARG A 56 -1.78 -20.70 5.84
C ARG A 56 -1.71 -22.17 5.47
N SER A 57 -0.98 -22.50 4.41
CA SER A 57 -0.74 -23.90 4.01
C SER A 57 -0.02 -24.65 5.11
N GLN A 58 -0.65 -25.70 5.61
CA GLN A 58 -0.08 -26.49 6.72
C GLN A 58 1.06 -27.39 6.27
N GLU A 59 1.97 -27.72 7.18
CA GLU A 59 3.02 -28.68 6.94
C GLU A 59 2.46 -30.10 6.73
N ILE A 60 3.10 -30.89 5.86
CA ILE A 60 2.81 -32.32 5.67
C ILE A 60 4.11 -33.08 5.85
N LYS A 61 4.43 -33.39 7.10
CA LYS A 61 5.73 -34.00 7.54
C LYS A 61 6.13 -35.26 6.78
N ARG A 62 5.18 -36.19 6.50
CA ARG A 62 5.46 -37.42 5.80
C ARG A 62 6.00 -37.27 4.38
N LEU A 63 5.76 -36.11 3.74
CA LEU A 63 6.22 -35.77 2.39
C LEU A 63 7.28 -34.67 2.39
N GLY A 64 7.71 -34.18 3.55
CA GLY A 64 8.69 -33.11 3.67
C GLY A 64 8.15 -31.72 3.22
N ILE A 65 6.83 -31.56 3.16
CA ILE A 65 6.22 -30.28 2.80
C ILE A 65 6.23 -29.37 4.03
N SER A 66 6.94 -28.27 3.95
CA SER A 66 6.96 -27.23 4.99
C SER A 66 5.69 -26.39 4.95
N ARG A 67 5.37 -25.72 6.07
CA ARG A 67 4.38 -24.66 6.12
C ARG A 67 4.69 -23.59 5.06
N PHE A 68 3.66 -22.98 4.49
CA PHE A 68 3.78 -21.87 3.55
C PHE A 68 2.73 -20.80 3.85
N GLU A 69 3.14 -19.54 3.75
CA GLU A 69 2.28 -18.38 3.99
C GLU A 69 2.06 -17.62 2.68
N TRP A 70 0.82 -17.63 2.20
CA TRP A 70 0.44 -16.95 0.96
C TRP A 70 0.19 -15.45 1.17
N TRP A 71 -0.25 -15.05 2.37
CA TRP A 71 -0.57 -13.66 2.65
C TRP A 71 0.66 -12.86 3.09
N ASN A 72 1.21 -12.06 2.20
CA ASN A 72 2.22 -11.06 2.51
C ASN A 72 1.89 -9.77 1.77
N GLU A 73 2.25 -8.62 2.35
CA GLU A 73 1.91 -7.30 1.85
C GLU A 73 3.16 -6.49 1.55
N ALA A 74 3.14 -5.76 0.44
CA ALA A 74 4.25 -4.88 0.07
C ALA A 74 3.82 -3.73 -0.85
N LEU A 75 2.73 -3.04 -0.54
CA LEU A 75 2.21 -1.96 -1.39
C LEU A 75 3.21 -0.80 -1.55
N HIS A 76 3.98 -0.49 -0.50
CA HIS A 76 5.02 0.55 -0.54
C HIS A 76 6.17 0.25 0.44
N GLY A 77 6.70 -0.94 0.38
CA GLY A 77 7.67 -1.54 1.30
C GLY A 77 7.06 -2.76 1.98
N VAL A 78 7.88 -3.58 2.66
CA VAL A 78 7.41 -4.79 3.31
C VAL A 78 6.45 -4.44 4.44
N GLY A 79 5.18 -4.78 4.29
CA GLY A 79 4.13 -4.48 5.26
C GLY A 79 4.01 -5.52 6.36
N ARG A 80 3.66 -5.07 7.58
CA ARG A 80 3.27 -5.93 8.72
C ARG A 80 4.27 -7.02 9.10
N ASN A 81 5.55 -6.84 8.77
CA ASN A 81 6.62 -7.80 9.05
C ASN A 81 7.83 -7.13 9.70
N GLY A 82 7.59 -6.38 10.78
CA GLY A 82 8.64 -5.72 11.55
C GLY A 82 9.40 -4.65 10.79
N THR A 83 10.68 -4.50 11.11
CA THR A 83 11.54 -3.46 10.50
C THR A 83 11.66 -3.62 8.99
N ALA A 84 11.37 -2.55 8.24
CA ALA A 84 11.49 -2.48 6.79
C ALA A 84 11.62 -1.02 6.35
N THR A 85 12.09 -0.79 5.13
CA THR A 85 12.02 0.54 4.50
C THR A 85 10.56 0.88 4.18
N VAL A 86 10.10 2.06 4.61
CA VAL A 86 8.77 2.57 4.31
C VAL A 86 8.86 3.63 3.22
N PHE A 87 8.53 3.24 2.00
CA PHE A 87 8.44 4.13 0.85
C PHE A 87 7.18 4.99 0.91
N PRO A 88 7.09 6.08 0.13
CA PRO A 88 5.83 6.81 -0.04
C PRO A 88 4.70 5.88 -0.49
N ILE A 89 3.46 6.20 -0.12
CA ILE A 89 2.29 5.43 -0.59
C ILE A 89 2.23 5.35 -2.12
N THR A 90 1.56 4.34 -2.63
CA THR A 90 1.42 4.05 -4.07
C THR A 90 0.98 5.27 -4.88
N MET A 91 0.04 6.06 -4.37
CA MET A 91 -0.43 7.29 -5.01
C MET A 91 0.69 8.33 -5.17
N CYS A 92 1.55 8.49 -4.15
CA CYS A 92 2.73 9.35 -4.21
C CYS A 92 3.76 8.80 -5.21
N MET A 93 3.98 7.49 -5.22
CA MET A 93 4.90 6.86 -6.18
C MET A 93 4.39 7.03 -7.63
N ALA A 94 3.09 6.90 -7.87
CA ALA A 94 2.49 7.16 -9.18
C ALA A 94 2.67 8.61 -9.64
N SER A 95 2.67 9.55 -8.70
CA SER A 95 2.88 10.98 -8.98
C SER A 95 4.26 11.30 -9.53
N SER A 96 5.24 10.41 -9.39
CA SER A 96 6.56 10.55 -9.99
C SER A 96 6.53 10.40 -11.51
N TRP A 97 5.56 9.68 -12.07
CA TRP A 97 5.52 9.29 -13.49
C TRP A 97 6.85 8.69 -13.95
N ASN A 98 7.47 7.89 -13.08
CA ASN A 98 8.78 7.28 -13.28
C ASN A 98 8.73 5.78 -12.97
N ASP A 99 8.30 5.00 -13.97
CA ASP A 99 8.20 3.55 -13.89
C ASP A 99 9.56 2.85 -13.72
N ALA A 100 10.65 3.47 -14.21
CA ALA A 100 12.00 2.94 -14.03
C ALA A 100 12.44 3.04 -12.55
N LEU A 101 12.23 4.19 -11.90
CA LEU A 101 12.52 4.34 -10.46
C LEU A 101 11.64 3.41 -9.62
N LEU A 102 10.38 3.23 -10.02
CA LEU A 102 9.46 2.32 -9.33
C LEU A 102 9.93 0.85 -9.43
N LEU A 103 10.45 0.44 -10.59
CA LEU A 103 11.08 -0.88 -10.77
C LEU A 103 12.25 -1.07 -9.79
N ASP A 104 13.12 -0.07 -9.67
CA ASP A 104 14.27 -0.11 -8.74
C ASP A 104 13.80 -0.21 -7.28
N VAL A 105 12.77 0.56 -6.90
CA VAL A 105 12.13 0.49 -5.57
C VAL A 105 11.62 -0.92 -5.28
N PHE A 106 10.83 -1.50 -6.17
CA PHE A 106 10.25 -2.82 -5.94
C PHE A 106 11.27 -3.96 -6.06
N THR A 107 12.38 -3.75 -6.76
CA THR A 107 13.53 -4.64 -6.70
C THR A 107 14.14 -4.65 -5.29
N SER A 108 14.25 -3.49 -4.63
CA SER A 108 14.73 -3.39 -3.26
C SER A 108 13.73 -3.94 -2.24
N VAL A 109 12.44 -3.67 -2.40
CA VAL A 109 11.36 -4.29 -1.60
C VAL A 109 11.44 -5.82 -1.66
N SER A 110 11.64 -6.35 -2.85
CA SER A 110 11.77 -7.78 -3.12
C SER A 110 13.03 -8.38 -2.48
N ASP A 111 14.14 -7.62 -2.38
CA ASP A 111 15.34 -8.02 -1.61
C ASP A 111 15.01 -8.15 -0.12
N GLU A 112 14.32 -7.17 0.47
CA GLU A 112 13.93 -7.21 1.88
C GLU A 112 12.99 -8.39 2.19
N LEU A 113 12.00 -8.66 1.32
CA LEU A 113 11.10 -9.81 1.45
C LEU A 113 11.88 -11.12 1.49
N ARG A 114 12.80 -11.34 0.54
CA ARG A 114 13.61 -12.57 0.49
C ARG A 114 14.54 -12.71 1.69
N ALA A 115 15.20 -11.65 2.11
CA ALA A 115 16.03 -11.66 3.31
C ALA A 115 15.22 -12.09 4.54
N LYS A 116 14.04 -11.49 4.75
CA LYS A 116 13.13 -11.82 5.87
C LYS A 116 12.61 -13.25 5.81
N ASN A 117 12.22 -13.74 4.64
CA ASN A 117 11.79 -15.12 4.47
C ASN A 117 12.93 -16.11 4.77
N THR A 118 14.15 -15.83 4.28
CA THR A 118 15.33 -16.66 4.54
C THR A 118 15.64 -16.74 6.04
N ILE A 119 15.55 -15.61 6.76
CA ILE A 119 15.71 -15.57 8.22
C ILE A 119 14.63 -16.40 8.91
N ALA A 120 13.37 -16.21 8.51
CA ALA A 120 12.24 -16.92 9.09
C ALA A 120 12.35 -18.45 8.89
N ARG A 121 12.78 -18.90 7.71
CA ARG A 121 13.03 -20.32 7.41
C ARG A 121 14.16 -20.88 8.28
N LYS A 122 15.30 -20.21 8.34
CA LYS A 122 16.46 -20.64 9.15
C LYS A 122 16.13 -20.76 10.63
N ASN A 123 15.31 -19.85 11.15
CA ASN A 123 14.93 -19.81 12.55
C ASN A 123 13.66 -20.63 12.86
N ASN A 124 13.05 -21.28 11.86
CA ASN A 124 11.78 -22.00 11.97
C ASN A 124 10.64 -21.12 12.54
N THR A 125 10.59 -19.85 12.10
CA THR A 125 9.61 -18.85 12.52
C THR A 125 8.72 -18.40 11.36
N LEU A 126 8.46 -19.25 10.37
CA LEU A 126 7.54 -18.97 9.29
C LEU A 126 6.14 -18.72 9.86
N ALA A 127 5.58 -17.57 9.54
CA ALA A 127 4.26 -17.13 9.99
C ALA A 127 3.66 -16.17 8.95
N ARG A 128 2.44 -15.69 9.18
CA ARG A 128 1.80 -14.68 8.35
C ARG A 128 2.75 -13.49 8.12
N TYR A 129 2.78 -12.96 6.90
CA TYR A 129 3.66 -11.87 6.41
C TYR A 129 5.15 -12.25 6.26
N ARG A 130 5.54 -13.53 6.38
CA ARG A 130 6.93 -13.98 6.25
C ARG A 130 7.17 -14.94 5.06
N GLY A 131 6.21 -14.99 4.13
CA GLY A 131 6.31 -15.78 2.90
C GLY A 131 6.86 -15.00 1.71
N ASN A 132 6.78 -15.62 0.51
CA ASN A 132 7.24 -15.06 -0.77
C ASN A 132 6.13 -14.93 -1.83
N SER A 133 4.87 -15.17 -1.49
CA SER A 133 3.69 -14.76 -2.24
C SER A 133 3.29 -13.38 -1.72
N VAL A 134 3.18 -12.38 -2.58
CA VAL A 134 3.04 -10.97 -2.19
C VAL A 134 1.81 -10.38 -2.87
N TRP A 135 0.80 -10.02 -2.05
CA TRP A 135 -0.49 -9.56 -2.56
C TRP A 135 -0.45 -8.08 -2.98
N THR A 136 0.38 -7.82 -3.97
CA THR A 136 0.73 -6.51 -4.56
C THR A 136 1.05 -6.72 -6.05
N PRO A 137 0.63 -5.79 -6.97
CA PRO A 137 0.07 -4.45 -6.76
C PRO A 137 -1.45 -4.39 -6.68
N ASN A 138 -1.99 -3.32 -6.06
CA ASN A 138 -3.39 -2.94 -6.21
C ASN A 138 -3.53 -2.06 -7.46
N ILE A 139 -4.08 -2.62 -8.53
CA ILE A 139 -4.26 -1.96 -9.84
C ILE A 139 -5.72 -1.61 -10.16
N ASN A 140 -6.57 -1.56 -9.15
CA ASN A 140 -7.91 -1.03 -9.31
C ASN A 140 -7.86 0.45 -9.69
N ILE A 141 -8.75 0.87 -10.57
CA ILE A 141 -8.82 2.27 -11.00
C ILE A 141 -9.51 3.12 -9.93
N PHE A 142 -8.83 4.18 -9.50
CA PHE A 142 -9.36 5.13 -8.53
C PHE A 142 -10.41 6.04 -9.17
N ARG A 143 -11.60 5.46 -9.47
CA ARG A 143 -12.69 6.15 -10.18
C ARG A 143 -13.38 7.25 -9.36
N ASP A 144 -13.30 7.17 -8.03
CA ASP A 144 -14.02 8.07 -7.12
C ASP A 144 -13.13 8.47 -5.93
N PRO A 145 -12.88 9.76 -5.69
CA PRO A 145 -11.98 10.23 -4.64
C PRO A 145 -12.47 9.94 -3.20
N ARG A 146 -13.71 9.48 -3.03
CA ARG A 146 -14.25 9.07 -1.73
C ARG A 146 -13.78 7.70 -1.27
N TRP A 147 -13.27 6.86 -2.17
CA TRP A 147 -12.80 5.52 -1.82
C TRP A 147 -11.53 5.57 -0.95
N GLY A 148 -11.63 5.07 0.30
CA GLY A 148 -10.56 5.14 1.29
C GLY A 148 -9.31 4.33 0.96
N ARG A 149 -9.43 3.25 0.15
CA ARG A 149 -8.30 2.48 -0.36
C ARG A 149 -7.66 3.07 -1.63
N GLY A 150 -8.09 4.25 -2.06
CA GLY A 150 -7.46 4.96 -3.16
C GLY A 150 -5.97 5.18 -2.97
N GLN A 151 -5.51 5.37 -1.73
CA GLN A 151 -4.10 5.49 -1.36
C GLN A 151 -3.24 4.29 -1.79
N GLU A 152 -3.85 3.10 -1.97
CA GLU A 152 -3.18 1.86 -2.38
C GLU A 152 -2.99 1.76 -3.90
N THR A 153 -3.61 2.65 -4.69
CA THR A 153 -3.69 2.56 -6.15
C THR A 153 -2.71 3.50 -6.85
N TYR A 154 -2.57 3.34 -8.16
CA TYR A 154 -1.73 4.19 -9.03
C TYR A 154 -2.54 5.30 -9.71
N GLY A 155 -3.75 5.59 -9.22
CA GLY A 155 -4.59 6.67 -9.69
C GLY A 155 -5.74 6.25 -10.60
N GLU A 156 -6.26 7.21 -11.36
CA GLU A 156 -7.50 7.08 -12.11
C GLU A 156 -7.32 6.66 -13.57
N ASP A 157 -6.08 6.62 -14.05
CA ASP A 157 -5.79 6.35 -15.45
C ASP A 157 -5.34 4.91 -15.70
N PRO A 158 -5.98 4.17 -16.61
CA PRO A 158 -5.62 2.78 -16.91
C PRO A 158 -4.21 2.62 -17.48
N TYR A 159 -3.70 3.55 -18.30
CA TYR A 159 -2.37 3.44 -18.89
C TYR A 159 -1.27 3.70 -17.85
N LEU A 160 -1.41 4.75 -17.02
CA LEU A 160 -0.48 5.02 -15.93
C LEU A 160 -0.45 3.85 -14.94
N THR A 161 -1.62 3.36 -14.53
CA THR A 161 -1.74 2.20 -13.64
C THR A 161 -1.07 0.96 -14.24
N THR A 162 -1.25 0.71 -15.52
CA THR A 162 -0.59 -0.41 -16.24
C THR A 162 0.92 -0.28 -16.22
N ARG A 163 1.48 0.89 -16.51
CA ARG A 163 2.94 1.12 -16.52
C ARG A 163 3.55 0.92 -15.16
N MET A 164 2.92 1.49 -14.13
CA MET A 164 3.35 1.36 -12.75
C MET A 164 3.21 -0.09 -12.26
N GLY A 165 2.09 -0.74 -12.55
CA GLY A 165 1.85 -2.15 -12.20
C GLY A 165 2.87 -3.11 -12.81
N LEU A 166 3.24 -2.90 -14.08
CA LEU A 166 4.29 -3.69 -14.75
C LEU A 166 5.66 -3.55 -14.04
N ALA A 167 6.02 -2.32 -13.65
CA ALA A 167 7.26 -2.07 -12.92
C ALA A 167 7.28 -2.82 -11.58
N VAL A 168 6.15 -2.80 -10.85
CA VAL A 168 6.00 -3.52 -9.57
C VAL A 168 6.12 -5.03 -9.76
N VAL A 169 5.38 -5.61 -10.70
CA VAL A 169 5.41 -7.06 -10.96
C VAL A 169 6.83 -7.51 -11.31
N ARG A 170 7.51 -6.81 -12.22
CA ARG A 170 8.89 -7.14 -12.63
C ARG A 170 9.87 -6.99 -11.48
N GLY A 171 9.75 -5.94 -10.65
CA GLY A 171 10.60 -5.73 -9.48
C GLY A 171 10.42 -6.83 -8.43
N LEU A 172 9.17 -7.23 -8.15
CA LEU A 172 8.87 -8.29 -7.19
C LEU A 172 9.28 -9.68 -7.67
N GLN A 173 8.99 -10.02 -8.93
CA GLN A 173 9.22 -11.36 -9.47
C GLN A 173 10.68 -11.61 -9.87
N GLY A 174 11.50 -10.55 -10.00
CA GLY A 174 12.89 -10.63 -10.41
C GLY A 174 13.07 -10.67 -11.93
N PRO A 175 14.32 -10.79 -12.42
CA PRO A 175 14.63 -10.75 -13.84
C PRO A 175 13.96 -11.86 -14.64
N GLU A 176 13.50 -11.54 -15.83
CA GLU A 176 12.95 -12.52 -16.76
C GLU A 176 14.00 -13.59 -17.12
N GLY A 177 13.57 -14.86 -17.16
CA GLY A 177 14.45 -15.99 -17.45
C GLY A 177 15.22 -16.54 -16.25
N SER A 178 15.06 -15.96 -15.04
CA SER A 178 15.58 -16.56 -13.81
C SER A 178 14.98 -17.96 -13.60
N LYS A 179 15.79 -18.91 -13.09
CA LYS A 179 15.32 -20.27 -12.82
C LYS A 179 14.20 -20.27 -11.77
N TYR A 180 14.33 -19.44 -10.76
CA TYR A 180 13.34 -19.28 -9.70
C TYR A 180 12.83 -17.85 -9.66
N TYR A 181 11.52 -17.66 -9.46
CA TYR A 181 10.99 -16.35 -9.14
C TYR A 181 11.54 -15.83 -7.82
N LYS A 182 11.82 -14.55 -7.75
CA LYS A 182 12.27 -13.94 -6.51
C LYS A 182 11.14 -13.86 -5.48
N ASN A 183 9.96 -13.38 -5.89
CA ASN A 183 8.69 -13.49 -5.17
C ASN A 183 7.59 -13.71 -6.20
N LEU A 184 6.38 -14.05 -5.77
CA LEU A 184 5.18 -14.03 -6.63
C LEU A 184 4.46 -12.72 -6.40
N ALA A 185 4.21 -11.96 -7.46
CA ALA A 185 3.38 -10.77 -7.41
C ALA A 185 1.92 -11.14 -7.64
N CYS A 186 1.00 -10.41 -7.01
CA CYS A 186 -0.44 -10.64 -7.09
C CYS A 186 -1.18 -9.37 -7.53
N ALA A 187 -1.77 -9.38 -8.73
CA ALA A 187 -2.61 -8.29 -9.20
C ALA A 187 -3.98 -8.31 -8.50
N LYS A 188 -4.33 -7.22 -7.79
CA LYS A 188 -5.57 -7.16 -7.01
C LYS A 188 -6.35 -5.87 -7.26
N HIS A 189 -7.66 -5.86 -7.06
CA HIS A 189 -8.59 -6.95 -6.78
C HIS A 189 -9.42 -7.20 -8.05
N PHE A 190 -9.37 -8.39 -8.60
CA PHE A 190 -10.01 -8.75 -9.88
C PHE A 190 -11.47 -9.11 -9.70
N ALA A 191 -12.38 -8.39 -10.22
CA ALA A 191 -12.27 -7.15 -10.97
C ALA A 191 -13.35 -6.17 -10.50
N ILE A 192 -13.25 -4.94 -11.01
CA ILE A 192 -14.32 -3.95 -10.80
C ILE A 192 -14.47 -3.56 -9.32
N HIS A 193 -13.37 -3.47 -8.59
CA HIS A 193 -13.36 -3.04 -7.18
C HIS A 193 -12.80 -1.62 -7.06
N SER A 194 -13.62 -0.68 -6.56
CA SER A 194 -13.24 0.72 -6.35
C SER A 194 -14.13 1.38 -5.28
N GLY A 195 -14.42 0.66 -4.20
CA GLY A 195 -15.31 1.08 -3.11
C GLY A 195 -16.81 0.99 -3.47
N PRO A 196 -17.68 1.23 -2.52
CA PRO A 196 -17.37 1.60 -1.13
C PRO A 196 -16.91 0.42 -0.26
N GLU A 197 -16.10 0.74 0.76
CA GLU A 197 -15.62 -0.25 1.73
C GLU A 197 -16.73 -0.69 2.69
N TRP A 198 -17.59 0.25 3.12
CA TRP A 198 -18.63 -0.01 4.11
C TRP A 198 -19.72 -1.02 3.69
N ASN A 199 -19.79 -1.42 2.40
CA ASN A 199 -20.75 -2.40 1.90
C ASN A 199 -20.13 -3.50 1.02
N ARG A 200 -18.81 -3.60 0.95
CA ARG A 200 -18.08 -4.48 0.01
C ARG A 200 -18.48 -5.95 0.09
N HIS A 201 -18.91 -6.43 1.27
CA HIS A 201 -19.31 -7.82 1.51
C HIS A 201 -20.69 -8.21 0.97
N TYR A 202 -21.50 -7.26 0.55
CA TYR A 202 -22.83 -7.53 -0.03
C TYR A 202 -23.14 -6.74 -1.29
N PHE A 203 -22.23 -5.86 -1.71
CA PHE A 203 -22.41 -4.99 -2.86
C PHE A 203 -22.47 -5.81 -4.16
N ASN A 204 -23.40 -5.44 -5.04
CA ASN A 204 -23.54 -6.01 -6.36
C ASN A 204 -23.38 -4.91 -7.40
N VAL A 205 -22.31 -4.98 -8.16
CA VAL A 205 -22.07 -4.06 -9.27
C VAL A 205 -22.89 -4.49 -10.46
N GLU A 206 -23.81 -3.64 -10.90
CA GLU A 206 -24.73 -3.93 -12.00
C GLU A 206 -24.63 -2.88 -13.10
N ASN A 207 -25.06 -3.25 -14.30
CA ASN A 207 -25.24 -2.34 -15.43
C ASN A 207 -23.99 -1.58 -15.87
N ILE A 208 -22.79 -2.18 -15.70
CA ILE A 208 -21.58 -1.58 -16.26
C ILE A 208 -21.63 -1.66 -17.77
N PRO A 209 -21.47 -0.53 -18.51
CA PRO A 209 -21.29 -0.56 -19.94
C PRO A 209 -20.09 -1.45 -20.32
N VAL A 210 -20.27 -2.31 -21.30
CA VAL A 210 -19.18 -3.22 -21.75
C VAL A 210 -17.94 -2.44 -22.14
N ARG A 211 -18.11 -1.25 -22.70
CA ARG A 211 -17.03 -0.31 -22.98
C ARG A 211 -16.22 0.07 -21.73
N ASP A 212 -16.90 0.47 -20.64
CA ASP A 212 -16.24 0.89 -19.41
C ASP A 212 -15.44 -0.26 -18.80
N LEU A 213 -15.97 -1.49 -18.90
CA LEU A 213 -15.28 -2.69 -18.48
C LEU A 213 -13.92 -2.85 -19.20
N TRP A 214 -13.94 -2.78 -20.54
CA TRP A 214 -12.78 -3.05 -21.38
C TRP A 214 -11.83 -1.87 -21.58
N GLU A 215 -12.31 -0.63 -21.42
CA GLU A 215 -11.46 0.56 -21.53
C GLU A 215 -10.94 1.10 -20.18
N THR A 216 -11.54 0.65 -19.05
CA THR A 216 -11.20 1.21 -17.73
C THR A 216 -10.83 0.14 -16.72
N TYR A 217 -11.69 -0.83 -16.43
CA TYR A 217 -11.53 -1.74 -15.30
C TYR A 217 -10.57 -2.92 -15.58
N LEU A 218 -10.54 -3.43 -16.79
CA LEU A 218 -9.77 -4.62 -17.15
C LEU A 218 -8.37 -4.39 -17.76
N PRO A 219 -8.04 -3.24 -18.41
CA PRO A 219 -6.79 -3.12 -19.17
C PRO A 219 -5.51 -3.37 -18.37
N ALA A 220 -5.44 -2.87 -17.13
CA ALA A 220 -4.26 -3.08 -16.29
C ALA A 220 -4.08 -4.57 -15.95
N PHE A 221 -5.15 -5.27 -15.57
CA PHE A 221 -5.10 -6.71 -15.31
C PHE A 221 -4.65 -7.50 -16.54
N LYS A 222 -5.26 -7.21 -17.70
CA LYS A 222 -4.90 -7.86 -18.96
C LYS A 222 -3.40 -7.73 -19.24
N THR A 223 -2.88 -6.51 -19.19
CA THR A 223 -1.47 -6.27 -19.51
C THR A 223 -0.52 -6.90 -18.48
N LEU A 224 -0.88 -6.88 -17.18
CA LEU A 224 -0.05 -7.55 -16.17
C LEU A 224 -0.03 -9.07 -16.36
N VAL A 225 -1.10 -9.66 -16.89
CA VAL A 225 -1.14 -11.09 -17.25
C VAL A 225 -0.32 -11.35 -18.50
N GLU A 226 -0.62 -10.65 -19.61
CA GLU A 226 -0.06 -10.96 -20.94
C GLU A 226 1.40 -10.52 -21.11
N GLU A 227 1.78 -9.35 -20.55
CA GLU A 227 3.11 -8.76 -20.71
C GLU A 227 3.96 -8.82 -19.42
N GLY A 228 3.30 -8.77 -18.25
CA GLY A 228 3.95 -8.81 -16.94
C GLY A 228 4.19 -10.22 -16.43
N ASN A 229 3.53 -11.23 -16.99
CA ASN A 229 3.55 -12.60 -16.51
C ASN A 229 3.35 -12.67 -14.99
N VAL A 230 2.38 -11.87 -14.47
CA VAL A 230 2.04 -11.88 -13.05
C VAL A 230 1.62 -13.28 -12.61
N ARG A 231 2.13 -13.74 -11.47
CA ARG A 231 1.95 -15.15 -11.05
C ARG A 231 0.71 -15.38 -10.20
N GLU A 232 0.14 -14.32 -9.65
CA GLU A 232 -1.09 -14.41 -8.86
C GLU A 232 -2.07 -13.31 -9.24
N VAL A 233 -3.36 -13.60 -9.13
CA VAL A 233 -4.47 -12.64 -9.26
C VAL A 233 -5.41 -12.86 -8.08
N MET A 234 -5.75 -11.79 -7.34
CA MET A 234 -6.72 -11.86 -6.25
C MET A 234 -8.10 -11.46 -6.74
N CYS A 235 -9.10 -12.33 -6.56
CA CYS A 235 -10.48 -12.01 -6.86
C CYS A 235 -11.10 -11.14 -5.76
N ALA A 236 -11.96 -10.21 -6.15
CA ALA A 236 -12.52 -9.18 -5.28
C ALA A 236 -13.71 -9.67 -4.43
N TYR A 237 -14.05 -8.90 -3.38
CA TYR A 237 -15.17 -9.21 -2.48
C TYR A 237 -16.54 -9.19 -3.15
N GLN A 238 -16.84 -8.14 -3.90
CA GLN A 238 -18.21 -7.87 -4.38
C GLN A 238 -18.70 -8.85 -5.46
N ARG A 239 -19.99 -8.72 -5.76
CA ARG A 239 -20.60 -9.38 -6.92
C ARG A 239 -20.54 -8.48 -8.15
N TRP A 240 -20.56 -9.09 -9.31
CA TRP A 240 -20.80 -8.47 -10.61
C TRP A 240 -21.93 -9.19 -11.32
N ASP A 241 -22.99 -8.45 -11.66
CA ASP A 241 -24.23 -8.98 -12.26
C ASP A 241 -24.79 -10.17 -11.47
N GLY A 242 -24.75 -10.10 -10.14
CA GLY A 242 -25.23 -11.12 -9.21
C GLY A 242 -24.25 -12.24 -8.89
N ASP A 243 -23.16 -12.41 -9.62
CA ASP A 243 -22.20 -13.49 -9.41
C ASP A 243 -20.97 -12.97 -8.59
N PRO A 244 -20.59 -13.62 -7.48
CA PRO A 244 -19.40 -13.24 -6.73
C PRO A 244 -18.14 -13.28 -7.58
N CYS A 245 -17.28 -12.26 -7.51
CA CYS A 245 -16.05 -12.24 -8.29
C CYS A 245 -15.19 -13.49 -8.07
N CYS A 246 -15.08 -13.99 -6.83
CA CYS A 246 -14.35 -15.21 -6.50
C CYS A 246 -15.09 -16.53 -6.89
N GLY A 247 -16.31 -16.45 -7.38
CA GLY A 247 -17.12 -17.58 -7.86
C GLY A 247 -17.55 -17.44 -9.31
N SER A 248 -17.04 -16.45 -10.05
CA SER A 248 -17.51 -16.09 -11.39
C SER A 248 -16.77 -16.84 -12.49
N ASN A 249 -17.47 -17.75 -13.17
CA ASN A 249 -16.94 -18.40 -14.36
C ASN A 249 -16.63 -17.40 -15.49
N LYS A 250 -17.39 -16.32 -15.62
CA LYS A 250 -17.16 -15.29 -16.63
C LYS A 250 -15.82 -14.58 -16.41
N LEU A 251 -15.53 -14.17 -15.16
CA LEU A 251 -14.29 -13.50 -14.84
C LEU A 251 -13.09 -14.45 -14.84
N LEU A 252 -13.18 -15.54 -14.08
CA LEU A 252 -12.01 -16.36 -13.77
C LEU A 252 -11.70 -17.42 -14.84
N ARG A 253 -12.75 -18.02 -15.48
CA ARG A 253 -12.55 -19.00 -16.56
C ARG A 253 -12.48 -18.31 -17.92
N GLN A 254 -13.57 -17.66 -18.34
CA GLN A 254 -13.66 -17.15 -19.70
C GLN A 254 -12.66 -16.01 -19.98
N ILE A 255 -12.66 -14.96 -19.17
CA ILE A 255 -11.79 -13.79 -19.39
C ILE A 255 -10.36 -14.11 -19.00
N LEU A 256 -10.12 -14.47 -17.73
CA LEU A 256 -8.77 -14.58 -17.21
C LEU A 256 -8.00 -15.76 -17.81
N ARG A 257 -8.61 -16.98 -17.82
CA ARG A 257 -7.89 -18.19 -18.26
C ARG A 257 -8.04 -18.47 -19.75
N ASP A 258 -9.26 -18.38 -20.30
CA ASP A 258 -9.50 -18.79 -21.68
C ASP A 258 -9.08 -17.72 -22.68
N GLU A 259 -9.38 -16.44 -22.40
CA GLU A 259 -9.02 -15.33 -23.28
C GLU A 259 -7.57 -14.86 -23.08
N TRP A 260 -7.18 -14.53 -21.85
CA TRP A 260 -5.84 -13.98 -21.54
C TRP A 260 -4.77 -15.05 -21.28
N LYS A 261 -5.15 -16.33 -21.25
CA LYS A 261 -4.23 -17.47 -21.04
C LYS A 261 -3.47 -17.44 -19.71
N PHE A 262 -4.07 -16.87 -18.67
CA PHE A 262 -3.47 -16.87 -17.34
C PHE A 262 -3.27 -18.29 -16.80
N ASP A 263 -2.04 -18.66 -16.51
CA ASP A 263 -1.63 -19.97 -16.00
C ASP A 263 -1.23 -19.96 -14.51
N GLY A 264 -1.21 -18.76 -13.87
CA GLY A 264 -0.89 -18.59 -12.46
C GLY A 264 -2.03 -18.94 -11.50
N LEU A 265 -1.90 -18.51 -10.25
CA LEU A 265 -2.85 -18.76 -9.17
C LEU A 265 -3.93 -17.67 -9.08
N VAL A 266 -5.14 -18.08 -8.77
CA VAL A 266 -6.18 -17.17 -8.27
C VAL A 266 -6.33 -17.37 -6.77
N VAL A 267 -6.13 -16.28 -6.01
CA VAL A 267 -6.36 -16.25 -4.57
C VAL A 267 -7.63 -15.47 -4.24
N SER A 268 -8.37 -15.88 -3.21
CA SER A 268 -9.52 -15.09 -2.77
C SER A 268 -9.07 -13.92 -1.91
N ASP A 269 -9.82 -12.82 -1.93
CA ASP A 269 -9.73 -11.85 -0.86
C ASP A 269 -10.18 -12.46 0.48
N CYS A 270 -9.75 -11.89 1.62
CA CYS A 270 -9.88 -12.52 2.93
C CYS A 270 -11.34 -12.61 3.39
N GLY A 271 -11.83 -13.84 3.54
CA GLY A 271 -13.22 -14.11 3.90
C GLY A 271 -14.23 -13.95 2.75
N ALA A 272 -13.82 -13.64 1.52
CA ALA A 272 -14.72 -13.42 0.40
C ALA A 272 -15.59 -14.64 0.06
N ILE A 273 -15.10 -15.87 0.29
CA ILE A 273 -15.91 -17.08 0.06
C ILE A 273 -16.97 -17.26 1.15
N ASN A 274 -16.74 -16.74 2.36
CA ASN A 274 -17.78 -16.72 3.40
C ASN A 274 -18.99 -15.90 2.95
N ASP A 275 -18.79 -14.85 2.16
CA ASP A 275 -19.85 -13.98 1.70
C ASP A 275 -20.87 -14.71 0.82
N PHE A 276 -20.49 -15.83 0.18
CA PHE A 276 -21.38 -16.59 -0.68
C PHE A 276 -22.60 -17.18 0.05
N TYR A 277 -22.47 -17.50 1.37
CA TYR A 277 -23.50 -18.22 2.12
C TYR A 277 -23.88 -17.56 3.45
N VAL A 278 -23.16 -16.58 3.92
CA VAL A 278 -23.49 -15.90 5.19
C VAL A 278 -24.73 -15.03 4.99
N PRO A 279 -25.75 -15.13 5.88
CA PRO A 279 -26.96 -14.31 5.80
C PRO A 279 -26.66 -12.81 5.78
N GLY A 280 -27.36 -12.06 4.93
CA GLY A 280 -27.18 -10.62 4.74
C GLY A 280 -26.01 -10.23 3.84
N ARG A 281 -25.30 -11.22 3.27
CA ARG A 281 -24.21 -11.00 2.31
C ARG A 281 -24.66 -11.40 0.88
N HIS A 282 -23.89 -12.25 0.19
CA HIS A 282 -24.23 -12.61 -1.20
C HIS A 282 -25.41 -13.57 -1.34
N GLU A 283 -25.54 -14.55 -0.44
CA GLU A 283 -26.59 -15.56 -0.39
C GLU A 283 -26.76 -16.35 -1.71
N VAL A 284 -25.66 -16.63 -2.41
CA VAL A 284 -25.61 -17.35 -3.68
C VAL A 284 -25.30 -18.85 -3.51
N SER A 285 -25.00 -19.28 -2.30
CA SER A 285 -24.74 -20.67 -1.93
C SER A 285 -25.50 -21.03 -0.66
N PRO A 286 -26.06 -22.24 -0.55
CA PRO A 286 -26.88 -22.61 0.61
C PRO A 286 -26.06 -22.86 1.90
N ASN A 287 -24.77 -23.15 1.76
CA ASN A 287 -23.87 -23.48 2.88
C ASN A 287 -22.40 -23.39 2.46
N ALA A 288 -21.51 -23.61 3.41
CA ALA A 288 -20.06 -23.53 3.22
C ALA A 288 -19.50 -24.56 2.24
N GLN A 289 -20.09 -25.78 2.17
CA GLN A 289 -19.68 -26.82 1.23
C GLN A 289 -19.96 -26.41 -0.21
N ALA A 290 -21.14 -25.93 -0.48
CA ALA A 290 -21.51 -25.42 -1.80
C ALA A 290 -20.71 -24.18 -2.19
N ALA A 291 -20.42 -23.27 -1.21
CA ALA A 291 -19.59 -22.09 -1.43
C ALA A 291 -18.16 -22.46 -1.82
N SER A 292 -17.52 -23.39 -1.08
CA SER A 292 -16.17 -23.88 -1.39
C SER A 292 -16.10 -24.54 -2.76
N ALA A 293 -17.06 -25.42 -3.10
CA ALA A 293 -17.12 -26.06 -4.40
C ALA A 293 -17.31 -25.03 -5.53
N LYS A 294 -18.23 -24.06 -5.39
CA LYS A 294 -18.46 -22.99 -6.37
C LYS A 294 -17.18 -22.20 -6.65
N ALA A 295 -16.44 -21.82 -5.62
CA ALA A 295 -15.21 -21.04 -5.76
C ALA A 295 -14.12 -21.81 -6.51
N VAL A 296 -13.84 -23.08 -6.13
CA VAL A 296 -12.84 -23.94 -6.81
C VAL A 296 -13.25 -24.20 -8.26
N LEU A 297 -14.51 -24.54 -8.52
CA LEU A 297 -15.03 -24.78 -9.87
C LEU A 297 -14.93 -23.54 -10.76
N ALA A 298 -15.09 -22.35 -10.21
CA ALA A 298 -14.89 -21.10 -10.93
C ALA A 298 -13.40 -20.80 -11.19
N GLY A 299 -12.46 -21.38 -10.43
CA GLY A 299 -11.03 -21.27 -10.64
C GLY A 299 -10.26 -20.53 -9.55
N THR A 300 -10.86 -20.31 -8.36
CA THR A 300 -10.17 -19.80 -7.17
C THR A 300 -9.37 -20.92 -6.53
N ASP A 301 -8.03 -20.83 -6.60
CA ASP A 301 -7.11 -21.91 -6.24
C ASP A 301 -6.73 -21.90 -4.75
N VAL A 302 -6.57 -20.69 -4.16
CA VAL A 302 -6.19 -20.50 -2.75
C VAL A 302 -7.21 -19.59 -2.05
N GLU A 303 -7.63 -19.99 -0.87
CA GLU A 303 -8.55 -19.22 -0.03
C GLU A 303 -7.80 -18.47 1.07
N CYS A 304 -8.01 -17.15 1.19
CA CYS A 304 -7.75 -16.42 2.43
C CYS A 304 -8.93 -16.63 3.38
N GLY A 305 -8.86 -17.65 4.20
CA GLY A 305 -9.95 -18.04 5.09
C GLY A 305 -9.88 -19.49 5.55
N SER A 306 -11.05 -20.08 5.83
CA SER A 306 -11.14 -21.45 6.34
C SER A 306 -12.29 -22.29 5.73
N VAL A 307 -12.99 -21.75 4.73
CA VAL A 307 -14.15 -22.44 4.12
C VAL A 307 -13.71 -23.66 3.33
N TYR A 308 -12.52 -23.66 2.73
CA TYR A 308 -11.95 -24.80 2.02
C TYR A 308 -11.72 -26.04 2.89
N ASN A 309 -11.74 -25.93 4.23
CA ASN A 309 -11.85 -27.08 5.12
C ASN A 309 -13.14 -27.92 4.88
N LYS A 310 -14.13 -27.40 4.16
CA LYS A 310 -15.38 -28.06 3.81
C LYS A 310 -15.32 -28.81 2.47
N LEU A 311 -14.24 -28.68 1.70
CA LEU A 311 -14.06 -29.38 0.42
C LEU A 311 -14.15 -30.91 0.54
N PRO A 312 -13.55 -31.58 1.57
CA PRO A 312 -13.71 -33.02 1.71
C PRO A 312 -15.18 -33.44 1.89
N GLN A 313 -15.99 -32.63 2.57
CA GLN A 313 -17.42 -32.86 2.70
C GLN A 313 -18.16 -32.57 1.39
N ALA A 314 -17.77 -31.52 0.66
CA ALA A 314 -18.34 -31.20 -0.66
C ALA A 314 -18.12 -32.34 -1.67
N VAL A 315 -16.94 -33.03 -1.63
CA VAL A 315 -16.68 -34.22 -2.44
C VAL A 315 -17.63 -35.36 -2.07
N LYS A 316 -17.80 -35.64 -0.77
CA LYS A 316 -18.75 -36.67 -0.30
C LYS A 316 -20.19 -36.41 -0.72
N GLU A 317 -20.59 -35.13 -0.80
CA GLU A 317 -21.91 -34.70 -1.25
C GLU A 317 -22.05 -34.63 -2.78
N GLY A 318 -20.96 -34.92 -3.54
CA GLY A 318 -20.96 -34.90 -5.00
C GLY A 318 -21.02 -33.50 -5.62
N LEU A 319 -20.71 -32.45 -4.85
CA LEU A 319 -20.70 -31.04 -5.33
C LEU A 319 -19.45 -30.71 -6.15
N ILE A 320 -18.35 -31.44 -5.92
CA ILE A 320 -17.08 -31.31 -6.62
C ILE A 320 -16.37 -32.66 -6.60
N THR A 321 -15.48 -32.92 -7.54
CA THR A 321 -14.63 -34.12 -7.57
C THR A 321 -13.23 -33.83 -7.03
N GLU A 322 -12.55 -34.87 -6.53
CA GLU A 322 -11.15 -34.73 -6.10
C GLU A 322 -10.24 -34.30 -7.28
N ALA A 323 -10.50 -34.83 -8.51
CA ALA A 323 -9.74 -34.41 -9.69
C ALA A 323 -9.82 -32.91 -10.01
N GLN A 324 -10.96 -32.28 -9.72
CA GLN A 324 -11.12 -30.82 -9.88
C GLN A 324 -10.37 -30.04 -8.79
N ILE A 325 -10.23 -30.59 -7.59
CA ILE A 325 -9.38 -30.05 -6.52
C ILE A 325 -7.90 -30.18 -6.92
N ASP A 326 -7.51 -31.29 -7.55
CA ASP A 326 -6.14 -31.54 -8.01
C ASP A 326 -5.65 -30.48 -8.99
N GLU A 327 -6.53 -29.94 -9.85
CA GLU A 327 -6.17 -28.84 -10.75
C GLU A 327 -5.62 -27.63 -10.00
N SER A 328 -6.23 -27.24 -8.89
CA SER A 328 -5.77 -26.12 -8.05
C SER A 328 -4.53 -26.49 -7.23
N VAL A 329 -4.48 -27.72 -6.68
CA VAL A 329 -3.34 -28.19 -5.90
C VAL A 329 -2.07 -28.28 -6.76
N VAL A 330 -2.17 -28.74 -7.99
CA VAL A 330 -1.02 -28.78 -8.93
C VAL A 330 -0.49 -27.37 -9.19
N LYS A 331 -1.37 -26.38 -9.41
CA LYS A 331 -0.92 -24.99 -9.64
C LYS A 331 -0.21 -24.41 -8.41
N LEU A 332 -0.79 -24.55 -7.20
CA LEU A 332 -0.16 -24.00 -5.99
C LEU A 332 1.18 -24.69 -5.67
N LEU A 333 1.31 -26.00 -5.91
CA LEU A 333 2.58 -26.70 -5.76
C LEU A 333 3.59 -26.24 -6.81
N ALA A 334 3.17 -26.09 -8.07
CA ALA A 334 4.03 -25.57 -9.14
C ALA A 334 4.55 -24.15 -8.82
N ALA A 335 3.70 -23.28 -8.26
CA ALA A 335 4.10 -21.96 -7.79
C ALA A 335 5.17 -22.03 -6.69
N ARG A 336 5.02 -22.92 -5.71
CA ARG A 336 6.03 -23.15 -4.66
C ARG A 336 7.33 -23.73 -5.22
N PHE A 337 7.28 -24.69 -6.16
CA PHE A 337 8.47 -25.17 -6.85
C PHE A 337 9.17 -24.07 -7.64
N SER A 338 8.41 -23.18 -8.27
CA SER A 338 8.99 -22.06 -9.03
C SER A 338 9.65 -20.99 -8.14
N LEU A 339 9.35 -20.95 -6.84
CA LEU A 339 10.03 -20.14 -5.83
C LEU A 339 11.31 -20.80 -5.29
N GLY A 340 11.52 -22.09 -5.58
CA GLY A 340 12.58 -22.90 -4.99
C GLY A 340 12.29 -23.38 -3.56
N ASP A 341 11.02 -23.37 -3.13
CA ASP A 341 10.64 -23.70 -1.74
C ASP A 341 10.95 -25.14 -1.31
N PHE A 342 11.06 -26.05 -2.27
CA PHE A 342 11.39 -27.48 -2.06
C PHE A 342 12.83 -27.84 -2.42
N ASP A 343 13.62 -26.89 -2.90
CA ASP A 343 14.98 -27.13 -3.35
C ASP A 343 16.00 -26.72 -2.27
N ASP A 344 17.20 -27.27 -2.37
CA ASP A 344 18.30 -26.89 -1.48
C ASP A 344 18.61 -25.39 -1.65
N ASP A 345 18.81 -24.68 -0.56
CA ASP A 345 19.07 -23.23 -0.54
C ASP A 345 20.28 -22.84 -1.41
N SER A 346 21.25 -23.76 -1.63
CA SER A 346 22.41 -23.50 -2.51
C SER A 346 22.04 -23.36 -3.98
N LEU A 347 20.91 -23.96 -4.40
CA LEU A 347 20.38 -23.91 -5.76
C LEU A 347 19.55 -22.66 -6.02
N VAL A 348 19.06 -22.03 -4.98
CA VAL A 348 18.17 -20.85 -5.05
C VAL A 348 19.00 -19.59 -4.85
N GLU A 349 19.20 -18.82 -5.90
CA GLU A 349 20.05 -17.60 -5.85
C GLU A 349 19.59 -16.57 -4.83
N TRP A 350 18.28 -16.46 -4.62
CA TRP A 350 17.67 -15.45 -3.74
C TRP A 350 17.85 -15.71 -2.24
N THR A 351 18.21 -16.92 -1.83
CA THR A 351 18.53 -17.24 -0.42
C THR A 351 19.87 -16.66 0.03
N LYS A 352 20.68 -16.17 -0.91
CA LYS A 352 21.98 -15.52 -0.67
C LYS A 352 21.89 -14.04 -0.36
N ILE A 353 20.68 -13.44 -0.46
CA ILE A 353 20.46 -12.04 -0.12
C ILE A 353 20.68 -11.88 1.40
N PRO A 354 21.63 -10.98 1.82
CA PRO A 354 21.97 -10.87 3.22
C PRO A 354 20.92 -10.08 4.00
N GLU A 355 20.82 -10.33 5.31
CA GLU A 355 19.96 -9.59 6.23
C GLU A 355 20.21 -8.07 6.20
N SER A 356 21.46 -7.67 5.98
CA SER A 356 21.88 -6.25 5.95
C SER A 356 21.21 -5.40 4.86
N VAL A 357 20.45 -5.99 3.95
CA VAL A 357 19.64 -5.22 2.97
C VAL A 357 18.40 -4.58 3.61
N ILE A 358 17.91 -5.15 4.74
CA ILE A 358 16.70 -4.68 5.42
C ILE A 358 16.92 -3.28 5.95
N ALA A 359 16.09 -2.33 5.53
CA ALA A 359 16.17 -0.91 5.87
C ALA A 359 17.55 -0.29 5.67
N CYS A 360 18.32 -0.74 4.67
CA CYS A 360 19.65 -0.26 4.40
C CYS A 360 19.66 1.16 3.81
N GLN A 361 20.81 1.82 3.87
CA GLN A 361 20.94 3.22 3.38
C GLN A 361 20.57 3.39 1.89
N LYS A 362 20.86 2.39 1.05
CA LYS A 362 20.46 2.40 -0.36
C LYS A 362 18.94 2.51 -0.49
N HIS A 363 18.18 1.71 0.25
CA HIS A 363 16.72 1.69 0.21
C HIS A 363 16.13 2.99 0.76
N LYS A 364 16.69 3.53 1.86
CA LYS A 364 16.32 4.84 2.41
C LYS A 364 16.54 5.98 1.40
N ASN A 365 17.66 5.95 0.67
CA ASN A 365 17.93 6.93 -0.38
C ASN A 365 16.92 6.81 -1.54
N GLN A 366 16.49 5.60 -1.90
CA GLN A 366 15.44 5.39 -2.89
C GLN A 366 14.08 5.90 -2.38
N ALA A 367 13.77 5.72 -1.09
CA ALA A 367 12.55 6.27 -0.48
C ALA A 367 12.55 7.80 -0.53
N LEU A 368 13.68 8.43 -0.23
CA LEU A 368 13.85 9.88 -0.35
C LEU A 368 13.67 10.36 -1.79
N GLU A 369 14.32 9.72 -2.75
CA GLU A 369 14.23 10.12 -4.15
C GLU A 369 12.81 9.94 -4.71
N MET A 370 12.13 8.85 -4.33
CA MET A 370 10.74 8.63 -4.72
C MET A 370 9.81 9.71 -4.13
N ALA A 371 10.02 10.12 -2.86
CA ALA A 371 9.28 11.21 -2.24
C ALA A 371 9.53 12.56 -2.95
N ARG A 372 10.79 12.89 -3.28
CA ARG A 372 11.16 14.10 -4.05
C ARG A 372 10.43 14.19 -5.38
N GLN A 373 10.33 13.07 -6.11
CA GLN A 373 9.67 13.01 -7.40
C GLN A 373 8.14 12.91 -7.30
N GLY A 374 7.60 12.45 -6.15
CA GLY A 374 6.17 12.25 -5.95
C GLY A 374 5.42 13.42 -5.33
N ILE A 375 6.09 14.30 -4.56
CA ILE A 375 5.50 15.51 -4.00
C ILE A 375 5.22 16.53 -5.12
N ILE A 376 4.03 17.15 -5.08
CA ILE A 376 3.53 17.99 -6.17
C ILE A 376 3.32 19.43 -5.72
N LEU A 377 3.91 20.37 -6.42
CA LEU A 377 3.56 21.80 -6.29
C LEU A 377 2.30 22.09 -7.13
N LEU A 378 1.16 22.28 -6.45
CA LEU A 378 -0.12 22.54 -7.11
C LEU A 378 -0.33 24.01 -7.48
N GLN A 379 0.14 24.90 -6.60
CA GLN A 379 0.01 26.35 -6.75
C GLN A 379 1.19 27.09 -6.11
N ASN A 380 1.65 28.18 -6.76
CA ASN A 380 2.71 29.04 -6.24
C ASN A 380 2.48 30.50 -6.68
N ARG A 381 1.64 31.21 -5.93
CA ARG A 381 1.32 32.61 -6.23
C ARG A 381 2.53 33.51 -5.91
N ASN A 382 2.75 34.48 -6.78
CA ASN A 382 3.84 35.45 -6.64
C ASN A 382 5.22 34.81 -6.44
N SER A 383 5.38 33.54 -6.80
CA SER A 383 6.60 32.77 -6.57
C SER A 383 7.07 32.80 -5.11
N VAL A 384 6.11 32.62 -4.17
CA VAL A 384 6.41 32.61 -2.72
C VAL A 384 7.35 31.48 -2.36
N LEU A 385 7.24 30.34 -3.04
CA LEU A 385 8.20 29.24 -2.95
C LEU A 385 9.26 29.36 -4.06
N PRO A 386 10.50 28.99 -3.78
CA PRO A 386 11.01 28.46 -2.52
C PRO A 386 11.21 29.53 -1.46
N LEU A 387 11.07 29.13 -0.17
CA LEU A 387 11.28 29.99 0.99
C LEU A 387 12.77 30.25 1.23
N SER A 388 13.08 31.37 1.88
CA SER A 388 14.43 31.61 2.43
C SER A 388 14.67 30.73 3.67
N LYS A 389 15.86 30.13 3.78
CA LYS A 389 16.28 29.35 4.95
C LYS A 389 16.42 30.19 6.22
N ASP A 390 16.54 31.53 6.08
CA ASP A 390 16.63 32.50 7.17
C ASP A 390 15.26 33.08 7.59
N ALA A 391 14.17 32.67 6.93
CA ALA A 391 12.84 33.14 7.25
C ALA A 391 12.36 32.63 8.62
N LYS A 392 11.47 33.40 9.26
CA LYS A 392 10.75 32.95 10.46
C LYS A 392 9.52 32.15 10.05
N VAL A 393 9.54 30.86 10.25
CA VAL A 393 8.49 29.96 9.81
C VAL A 393 7.74 29.37 11.01
N ALA A 394 6.42 29.55 11.05
CA ALA A 394 5.53 28.81 11.94
C ALA A 394 5.03 27.56 11.21
N VAL A 395 5.27 26.38 11.75
CA VAL A 395 4.74 25.11 11.24
C VAL A 395 3.55 24.72 12.10
N VAL A 396 2.38 24.61 11.50
CA VAL A 396 1.11 24.35 12.18
C VAL A 396 0.34 23.24 11.46
N GLY A 397 -0.73 22.76 12.06
CA GLY A 397 -1.61 21.77 11.45
C GLY A 397 -1.45 20.36 12.01
N PRO A 398 -2.48 19.51 11.84
CA PRO A 398 -2.54 18.20 12.47
C PRO A 398 -1.46 17.23 11.97
N ASN A 399 -0.96 17.44 10.77
CA ASN A 399 0.04 16.57 10.13
C ASN A 399 1.48 17.13 10.20
N ALA A 400 1.69 18.24 10.92
CA ALA A 400 2.99 18.88 11.00
C ALA A 400 4.08 17.99 11.60
N ASP A 401 3.75 17.29 12.68
CA ASP A 401 4.66 16.41 13.42
C ASP A 401 3.96 15.06 13.73
N ASN A 402 3.54 14.38 12.67
CA ASN A 402 2.77 13.13 12.76
C ASN A 402 3.49 12.01 11.99
N GLU A 403 4.27 11.23 12.71
CA GLU A 403 5.07 10.13 12.17
C GLU A 403 4.18 9.04 11.53
N MET A 404 3.09 8.65 12.20
CA MET A 404 2.19 7.60 11.72
C MET A 404 1.48 7.99 10.41
N MET A 405 1.19 9.28 10.23
CA MET A 405 0.61 9.77 8.98
C MET A 405 1.58 9.57 7.82
N MET A 406 2.89 9.73 8.05
CA MET A 406 3.89 9.56 7.01
C MET A 406 3.92 8.14 6.45
N TRP A 407 3.59 7.12 7.26
CA TRP A 407 3.73 5.71 6.88
C TRP A 407 2.61 5.19 5.96
N GLY A 408 1.44 5.85 5.93
CA GLY A 408 0.29 5.31 5.19
C GLY A 408 -0.30 4.04 5.82
N ASN A 409 -1.06 3.27 5.04
CA ASN A 409 -1.56 1.95 5.45
C ASN A 409 -0.61 0.83 4.97
N TYR A 410 -0.80 -0.40 5.43
CA TYR A 410 0.00 -1.58 5.04
C TYR A 410 1.52 -1.40 5.16
N ASN A 411 1.97 -0.60 6.12
CA ASN A 411 3.38 -0.28 6.35
C ASN A 411 4.12 -1.35 7.15
N GLY A 412 5.43 -1.35 7.02
CA GLY A 412 6.38 -1.90 8.01
C GLY A 412 6.77 -0.84 9.04
N PHE A 413 7.80 -1.13 9.86
CA PHE A 413 8.34 -0.19 10.83
C PHE A 413 9.70 0.33 10.36
N PRO A 414 9.82 1.61 9.99
CA PRO A 414 11.10 2.16 9.59
C PRO A 414 12.04 2.28 10.82
N THR A 415 13.33 2.30 10.57
CA THR A 415 14.33 2.54 11.64
C THR A 415 14.42 4.00 12.06
N GLU A 416 13.90 4.90 11.24
CA GLU A 416 13.80 6.34 11.46
C GLU A 416 12.71 6.92 10.56
N THR A 417 12.05 7.96 11.02
CA THR A 417 11.11 8.75 10.21
C THR A 417 11.47 10.21 10.33
N THR A 418 11.40 10.94 9.23
CA THR A 418 11.51 12.41 9.27
C THR A 418 10.13 13.01 9.08
N THR A 419 9.57 13.62 10.13
CA THR A 419 8.29 14.31 10.07
C THR A 419 8.39 15.58 9.23
N ILE A 420 7.26 16.18 8.86
CA ILE A 420 7.26 17.43 8.07
C ILE A 420 7.96 18.55 8.85
N TYR A 421 7.67 18.68 10.14
CA TYR A 421 8.32 19.67 10.99
C TYR A 421 9.84 19.45 11.07
N GLU A 422 10.28 18.24 11.27
CA GLU A 422 11.72 17.92 11.33
C GLU A 422 12.43 18.24 10.01
N GLY A 423 11.83 17.89 8.88
CA GLY A 423 12.38 18.21 7.56
C GLY A 423 12.48 19.71 7.32
N ILE A 424 11.49 20.50 7.73
CA ILE A 424 11.52 21.97 7.68
C ILE A 424 12.57 22.51 8.64
N LYS A 425 12.61 22.02 9.89
CA LYS A 425 13.52 22.45 10.95
C LYS A 425 14.98 22.23 10.60
N ALA A 426 15.30 21.16 9.91
CA ALA A 426 16.65 20.83 9.46
C ALA A 426 17.21 21.88 8.48
N LEU A 427 16.36 22.51 7.66
CA LEU A 427 16.78 23.50 6.67
C LEU A 427 16.54 24.94 7.12
N CYS A 428 15.60 25.16 8.04
CA CYS A 428 15.24 26.45 8.61
C CYS A 428 15.26 26.36 10.15
N PRO A 429 16.43 26.55 10.79
CA PRO A 429 16.58 26.40 12.25
C PRO A 429 15.68 27.35 13.08
N SER A 430 15.19 28.44 12.49
CA SER A 430 14.24 29.38 13.11
C SER A 430 12.80 28.85 13.11
N ALA A 431 12.48 27.76 12.37
CA ALA A 431 11.13 27.19 12.30
C ALA A 431 10.67 26.70 13.68
N VAL A 432 9.41 26.98 14.01
CA VAL A 432 8.79 26.61 15.29
C VAL A 432 7.50 25.83 15.03
N LEU A 433 7.34 24.70 15.69
CA LEU A 433 6.09 23.96 15.74
C LEU A 433 5.11 24.66 16.69
N ILE A 434 3.92 24.99 16.19
CA ILE A 434 2.83 25.53 16.99
C ILE A 434 1.68 24.52 16.98
N SER A 435 1.47 23.87 18.11
CA SER A 435 0.42 22.88 18.31
C SER A 435 -0.96 23.50 18.47
N GLY A 436 -2.01 22.69 18.29
CA GLY A 436 -3.38 23.04 18.62
C GLY A 436 -4.39 22.96 17.47
N ALA A 437 -3.98 22.55 16.27
CA ALA A 437 -4.90 22.21 15.18
C ALA A 437 -5.04 20.69 15.09
N GLY A 438 -6.24 20.16 15.26
CA GLY A 438 -6.55 18.74 15.09
C GLY A 438 -7.08 18.40 13.70
N LEU A 439 -7.22 17.11 13.41
CA LEU A 439 -7.67 16.63 12.09
C LEU A 439 -9.13 17.04 11.78
N CYS A 440 -10.06 16.71 12.68
CA CYS A 440 -11.49 17.01 12.50
C CYS A 440 -12.03 18.03 13.51
N HIS A 441 -11.30 18.32 14.59
CA HIS A 441 -11.73 19.20 15.66
C HIS A 441 -10.65 20.21 16.04
N ASN A 442 -11.06 21.35 16.60
CA ASN A 442 -10.14 22.38 17.11
C ASN A 442 -9.58 22.02 18.50
N GLU A 443 -9.45 20.74 18.77
CA GLU A 443 -8.91 20.22 20.01
C GLU A 443 -7.82 19.19 19.70
N VAL A 444 -6.81 19.19 20.55
CA VAL A 444 -5.74 18.21 20.52
C VAL A 444 -5.53 17.63 21.90
N MET A 445 -5.12 16.40 21.95
CA MET A 445 -4.65 15.75 23.16
C MET A 445 -3.16 16.02 23.32
N GLU A 446 -2.81 16.93 24.24
CA GLU A 446 -1.42 17.22 24.58
C GLU A 446 -0.95 16.23 25.65
N SER A 447 0.02 15.39 25.29
CA SER A 447 0.52 14.37 26.21
C SER A 447 1.14 14.98 27.47
N CYS A 448 0.77 14.43 28.61
CA CYS A 448 1.39 14.72 29.90
C CYS A 448 2.49 13.71 30.26
N PHE A 449 2.90 12.84 29.35
CA PHE A 449 3.93 11.85 29.58
C PHE A 449 5.27 12.45 30.06
N PRO A 450 5.69 13.66 29.62
CA PRO A 450 6.83 14.37 30.20
C PRO A 450 6.72 14.72 31.69
N GLU A 451 5.55 14.52 32.31
CA GLU A 451 5.32 14.70 33.74
C GLU A 451 5.33 13.35 34.49
N ILE A 452 5.66 12.24 33.82
CA ILE A 452 5.86 10.91 34.39
C ILE A 452 7.35 10.67 34.62
N PHE A 453 7.68 10.10 35.79
CA PHE A 453 9.06 9.80 36.19
C PHE A 453 9.13 8.36 36.72
N SER A 454 10.18 7.66 36.43
CA SER A 454 10.47 6.34 36.99
C SER A 454 11.01 6.44 38.42
N ALA A 455 11.17 5.32 39.11
CA ALA A 455 11.59 5.26 40.51
C ALA A 455 13.00 5.84 40.74
N ASP A 456 13.86 5.82 39.73
CA ASP A 456 15.21 6.43 39.78
C ASP A 456 15.20 7.95 39.56
N GLY A 457 14.03 8.55 39.33
CA GLY A 457 13.85 10.00 39.12
C GLY A 457 14.03 10.47 37.67
N GLU A 458 14.38 9.57 36.76
CA GLU A 458 14.47 9.87 35.32
C GLU A 458 13.07 9.95 34.68
N GLN A 459 12.92 10.79 33.67
CA GLN A 459 11.67 10.97 32.96
C GLN A 459 11.24 9.66 32.24
N GLY A 460 9.96 9.36 32.33
CA GLY A 460 9.32 8.24 31.65
C GLY A 460 8.94 7.08 32.58
N MET A 461 8.50 5.99 31.97
CA MET A 461 8.14 4.73 32.62
C MET A 461 9.20 3.65 32.34
N VAL A 462 9.32 2.68 33.24
CA VAL A 462 10.11 1.47 33.04
C VAL A 462 9.17 0.30 32.80
N GLY A 463 9.28 -0.34 31.63
CA GLY A 463 8.58 -1.57 31.30
C GLY A 463 9.44 -2.78 31.62
N THR A 464 8.94 -3.72 32.43
CA THR A 464 9.56 -4.99 32.78
C THR A 464 8.80 -6.11 32.08
N TYR A 465 9.50 -7.11 31.51
CA TYR A 465 8.92 -8.13 30.65
C TYR A 465 9.18 -9.55 31.11
N TRP A 466 8.22 -10.45 30.88
CA TRP A 466 8.29 -11.88 31.17
C TRP A 466 7.79 -12.68 29.94
N ASN A 467 8.50 -13.76 29.55
CA ASN A 467 8.06 -14.69 28.52
C ASN A 467 7.03 -15.72 29.11
N ASN A 468 6.03 -15.21 29.76
CA ASN A 468 4.83 -15.92 30.24
C ASN A 468 3.67 -14.93 30.44
N SER A 469 2.45 -15.44 30.47
CA SER A 469 1.23 -14.60 30.58
C SER A 469 0.92 -14.11 32.02
N GLU A 470 1.73 -14.44 33.02
CA GLU A 470 1.37 -14.26 34.45
C GLU A 470 2.30 -13.29 35.19
N MET A 471 3.31 -12.69 34.53
CA MET A 471 4.34 -11.84 35.17
C MET A 471 5.05 -12.53 36.33
N LYS A 472 5.35 -13.84 36.18
CA LYS A 472 5.97 -14.66 37.22
C LYS A 472 7.40 -15.06 36.90
N GLY A 473 8.19 -15.29 37.97
CA GLY A 473 9.58 -15.66 37.84
C GLY A 473 10.51 -14.50 37.55
N GLU A 474 11.69 -14.82 37.05
CA GLU A 474 12.66 -13.79 36.64
C GLU A 474 12.20 -13.06 35.39
N SER A 475 12.34 -11.73 35.38
CA SER A 475 12.07 -10.92 34.21
C SER A 475 13.16 -11.14 33.13
N VAL A 476 12.74 -11.12 31.87
CA VAL A 476 13.64 -11.32 30.73
C VAL A 476 14.49 -10.06 30.48
N THR A 477 13.83 -8.89 30.57
CA THR A 477 14.47 -7.59 30.31
C THR A 477 13.60 -6.46 30.84
N SER A 478 14.16 -5.26 30.86
CA SER A 478 13.43 -4.02 31.08
C SER A 478 13.84 -2.95 30.08
N ALA A 479 12.92 -2.06 29.73
CA ALA A 479 13.15 -0.95 28.82
C ALA A 479 12.51 0.35 29.35
N ARG A 480 13.15 1.49 29.09
CA ARG A 480 12.64 2.82 29.46
C ARG A 480 11.84 3.41 28.31
N TYR A 481 10.75 4.05 28.62
CA TYR A 481 9.86 4.76 27.72
C TYR A 481 9.71 6.20 28.18
N SER A 482 10.29 7.14 27.45
CA SER A 482 10.22 8.60 27.74
C SER A 482 9.09 9.31 26.99
N ASN A 483 8.47 8.63 26.05
CA ASN A 483 7.30 9.08 25.30
C ASN A 483 6.08 8.19 25.60
N PRO A 484 4.85 8.58 25.23
CA PRO A 484 3.68 7.72 25.34
C PRO A 484 3.95 6.31 24.80
N ILE A 485 3.45 5.30 25.53
CA ILE A 485 3.63 3.93 25.09
C ILE A 485 2.83 3.74 23.79
N ASN A 486 3.53 3.35 22.75
CA ASN A 486 2.95 3.04 21.44
C ASN A 486 3.72 1.88 20.81
N LEU A 487 3.38 0.68 21.23
CA LEU A 487 4.04 -0.55 20.82
C LEU A 487 3.13 -1.37 19.94
N ASN A 488 3.70 -1.90 18.87
CA ASN A 488 3.00 -2.74 17.94
C ASN A 488 4.01 -3.72 17.34
N ASN A 489 3.77 -5.03 17.45
CA ASN A 489 4.72 -6.00 16.94
C ASN A 489 4.58 -6.26 15.43
N GLY A 490 3.52 -5.78 14.79
CA GLY A 490 3.27 -6.05 13.36
C GLY A 490 3.35 -7.53 12.98
N GLY A 491 3.18 -8.42 13.97
CA GLY A 491 3.36 -9.87 13.83
C GLY A 491 4.83 -10.34 13.85
N ALA A 492 5.82 -9.45 13.93
CA ALA A 492 7.23 -9.84 13.77
C ALA A 492 8.26 -9.04 14.57
N THR A 493 7.87 -7.93 15.22
CA THR A 493 8.78 -7.12 16.02
C THR A 493 8.53 -7.36 17.50
N VAL A 494 9.54 -7.75 18.27
CA VAL A 494 9.43 -7.90 19.73
C VAL A 494 9.33 -6.55 20.41
N PHE A 495 8.61 -6.48 21.54
CA PHE A 495 8.46 -5.24 22.30
C PHE A 495 9.74 -4.76 22.97
N ALA A 496 10.63 -5.69 23.31
CA ALA A 496 11.97 -5.39 23.82
C ALA A 496 12.91 -6.57 23.55
N PRO A 497 14.25 -6.38 23.56
CA PRO A 497 15.21 -7.44 23.33
C PRO A 497 15.00 -8.63 24.27
N GLY A 498 14.93 -9.86 23.72
CA GLY A 498 14.74 -11.10 24.49
C GLY A 498 13.27 -11.44 24.81
N VAL A 499 12.33 -10.56 24.51
CA VAL A 499 10.89 -10.83 24.64
C VAL A 499 10.41 -11.68 23.44
N GLU A 500 9.57 -12.67 23.69
CA GLU A 500 8.93 -13.46 22.64
C GLU A 500 7.86 -12.64 21.90
N LEU A 501 7.46 -13.11 20.69
CA LEU A 501 6.40 -12.45 19.90
C LEU A 501 5.01 -12.71 20.47
N GLU A 502 4.83 -13.86 21.12
CA GLU A 502 3.57 -14.36 21.66
C GLU A 502 3.79 -14.88 23.09
N HIS A 503 2.72 -15.02 23.88
CA HIS A 503 2.75 -15.58 25.23
C HIS A 503 3.69 -14.86 26.21
N PHE A 504 3.72 -13.53 26.13
CA PHE A 504 4.48 -12.70 27.06
C PHE A 504 3.60 -11.75 27.87
N SER A 505 4.15 -11.18 28.92
CA SER A 505 3.52 -10.11 29.68
C SER A 505 4.49 -9.00 30.00
N ALA A 506 3.95 -7.82 30.30
CA ALA A 506 4.73 -6.65 30.65
C ALA A 506 4.05 -5.82 31.74
N ARG A 507 4.86 -5.15 32.56
CA ARG A 507 4.42 -4.18 33.54
C ARG A 507 5.25 -2.92 33.43
N TYR A 508 4.55 -1.80 33.16
CA TYR A 508 5.16 -0.48 33.03
C TYR A 508 4.85 0.31 34.31
N GLU A 509 5.86 0.90 34.90
CA GLU A 509 5.75 1.61 36.16
C GLU A 509 6.37 3.00 36.08
N GLY A 510 5.68 3.99 36.68
CA GLY A 510 6.14 5.37 36.78
C GLY A 510 5.34 6.13 37.84
N VAL A 511 5.72 7.36 38.11
CA VAL A 511 5.04 8.28 39.00
C VAL A 511 4.68 9.55 38.23
N PHE A 512 3.42 9.81 38.07
CA PHE A 512 2.91 11.02 37.46
C PHE A 512 2.91 12.17 38.47
N ARG A 513 3.55 13.30 38.11
CA ARG A 513 3.71 14.51 38.92
C ARG A 513 3.08 15.70 38.24
N PRO A 514 1.75 15.92 38.37
CA PRO A 514 1.05 16.95 37.63
C PRO A 514 1.52 18.36 37.98
N LYS A 515 1.83 19.16 36.97
CA LYS A 515 2.20 20.57 37.10
C LYS A 515 1.01 21.48 37.42
N LYS A 516 -0.22 21.01 37.23
CA LYS A 516 -1.47 21.72 37.49
C LYS A 516 -2.49 20.81 38.12
N SER A 517 -3.46 21.39 38.87
CA SER A 517 -4.67 20.67 39.29
C SER A 517 -5.69 20.76 38.16
N GLU A 518 -6.03 19.64 37.57
CA GLU A 518 -6.88 19.60 36.37
C GLU A 518 -7.52 18.23 36.13
N ARG A 519 -8.39 18.17 35.14
CA ARG A 519 -8.95 16.93 34.62
C ARG A 519 -8.16 16.52 33.39
N LEU A 520 -7.69 15.31 33.39
CA LEU A 520 -6.92 14.71 32.28
C LEU A 520 -7.64 13.51 31.73
N THR A 521 -7.41 13.20 30.45
CA THR A 521 -7.92 12.01 29.81
C THR A 521 -6.82 10.96 29.73
N VAL A 522 -7.14 9.76 30.18
CA VAL A 522 -6.31 8.56 29.99
C VAL A 522 -6.81 7.85 28.76
N THR A 523 -5.93 7.56 27.83
CA THR A 523 -6.23 6.75 26.64
C THR A 523 -5.41 5.49 26.64
N CYS A 524 -6.04 4.38 26.30
CA CYS A 524 -5.37 3.09 26.16
C CYS A 524 -5.99 2.26 25.06
N ASN A 525 -5.14 1.46 24.43
CA ASN A 525 -5.52 0.46 23.44
C ASN A 525 -4.62 -0.75 23.61
N ALA A 526 -5.18 -1.94 23.59
CA ALA A 526 -4.39 -3.16 23.66
C ALA A 526 -5.01 -4.25 22.78
N ASP A 527 -4.16 -5.02 22.14
CA ASP A 527 -4.53 -6.35 21.70
C ASP A 527 -4.28 -7.33 22.86
N ASP A 528 -5.22 -8.18 23.11
CA ASP A 528 -5.44 -9.08 24.25
C ASP A 528 -5.80 -8.37 25.55
N ARG A 529 -4.94 -8.30 26.57
CA ARG A 529 -5.35 -7.91 27.93
C ARG A 529 -4.54 -6.77 28.50
N MET A 530 -5.22 -5.88 29.18
CA MET A 530 -4.59 -4.74 29.83
C MET A 530 -5.30 -4.38 31.15
N ARG A 531 -4.51 -3.79 32.05
CA ARG A 531 -5.01 -3.10 33.24
C ARG A 531 -4.20 -1.83 33.50
N VAL A 532 -4.87 -0.74 33.80
CA VAL A 532 -4.25 0.55 34.13
C VAL A 532 -4.68 0.98 35.52
N ILE A 533 -3.70 1.29 36.38
CA ILE A 533 -3.88 1.75 37.74
C ILE A 533 -3.16 3.09 37.90
N ILE A 534 -3.84 4.12 38.37
CA ILE A 534 -3.27 5.45 38.57
C ILE A 534 -3.65 5.94 39.99
N GLY A 535 -2.64 6.29 40.79
CA GLY A 535 -2.88 6.75 42.17
C GLY A 535 -3.52 5.73 43.12
N GLY A 536 -3.47 4.45 42.73
CA GLY A 536 -4.12 3.33 43.45
C GLY A 536 -5.51 2.99 42.92
N ASP A 537 -6.11 3.83 42.10
CA ASP A 537 -7.41 3.58 41.45
C ASP A 537 -7.23 2.81 40.15
N THR A 538 -8.00 1.75 39.94
CA THR A 538 -8.06 1.02 38.68
C THR A 538 -8.89 1.78 37.67
N ILE A 539 -8.23 2.35 36.66
CA ILE A 539 -8.86 3.18 35.65
C ILE A 539 -9.45 2.32 34.52
N CYS A 540 -8.69 1.31 34.09
CA CYS A 540 -9.12 0.34 33.08
C CYS A 540 -8.76 -1.06 33.55
N ASP A 541 -9.69 -2.03 33.47
CA ASP A 541 -9.43 -3.44 33.76
C ASP A 541 -10.17 -4.35 32.77
N VAL A 542 -9.43 -4.83 31.80
CA VAL A 542 -9.88 -5.82 30.82
C VAL A 542 -9.06 -7.12 30.91
N TRP A 543 -8.49 -7.37 32.10
CA TRP A 543 -7.65 -8.54 32.36
C TRP A 543 -8.42 -9.87 32.31
N LYS A 544 -9.72 -9.84 32.64
CA LYS A 544 -10.57 -11.03 32.76
C LYS A 544 -11.52 -11.23 31.58
N THR A 545 -11.64 -10.28 30.69
CA THR A 545 -12.54 -10.37 29.52
C THR A 545 -11.85 -11.09 28.37
N ARG A 546 -12.64 -11.71 27.50
CA ARG A 546 -12.14 -12.23 26.20
C ARG A 546 -12.23 -11.18 25.08
N GLU A 547 -12.74 -10.00 25.41
CA GLU A 547 -12.89 -8.91 24.44
C GLU A 547 -11.59 -8.12 24.33
N LYS A 548 -11.18 -7.85 23.11
CA LYS A 548 -10.03 -6.97 22.81
C LYS A 548 -10.34 -5.53 23.20
N VAL A 549 -9.39 -4.83 23.78
CA VAL A 549 -9.52 -3.39 24.04
C VAL A 549 -9.13 -2.63 22.78
N ASN A 550 -10.10 -2.34 21.94
CA ASN A 550 -9.80 -1.61 20.71
C ASN A 550 -9.52 -0.12 20.92
N LEU A 551 -10.08 0.50 21.91
CA LEU A 551 -9.79 1.84 22.39
C LEU A 551 -10.61 2.09 23.64
N TRP A 552 -9.95 2.41 24.75
CA TRP A 552 -10.60 2.84 25.97
C TRP A 552 -10.15 4.26 26.31
N SER A 553 -11.06 5.09 26.80
CA SER A 553 -10.79 6.45 27.25
C SER A 553 -11.58 6.75 28.51
N GLY A 554 -10.94 7.37 29.48
CA GLY A 554 -11.56 7.79 30.72
C GLY A 554 -10.85 8.98 31.35
N ASP A 555 -11.56 9.74 32.18
CA ASP A 555 -11.02 10.93 32.80
C ASP A 555 -10.54 10.69 34.22
N ILE A 556 -9.42 11.33 34.58
CA ILE A 556 -8.91 11.39 35.96
C ILE A 556 -8.83 12.84 36.42
N LYS A 557 -8.99 13.04 37.75
CA LYS A 557 -8.73 14.34 38.37
C LYS A 557 -7.41 14.27 39.14
N VAL A 558 -6.55 15.23 38.89
CA VAL A 558 -5.23 15.31 39.51
C VAL A 558 -5.04 16.65 40.21
N GLU A 559 -4.21 16.66 41.23
CA GLU A 559 -3.91 17.85 42.02
C GLU A 559 -2.41 18.16 41.93
N LYS A 560 -2.07 19.40 41.68
CA LYS A 560 -0.69 19.87 41.68
C LYS A 560 0.01 19.54 42.98
N GLY A 561 1.21 18.97 42.90
CA GLY A 561 2.05 18.65 44.04
C GLY A 561 1.73 17.29 44.69
N LYS A 562 0.71 16.57 44.19
CA LYS A 562 0.53 15.16 44.54
C LYS A 562 1.24 14.25 43.57
N GLU A 563 1.66 13.10 44.04
CA GLU A 563 2.25 12.06 43.20
C GLU A 563 1.24 10.95 42.98
N TYR A 564 1.14 10.48 41.78
CA TYR A 564 0.24 9.42 41.34
C TYR A 564 1.05 8.26 40.78
N PRO A 565 1.27 7.15 41.48
CA PRO A 565 1.85 5.95 40.88
C PRO A 565 1.03 5.52 39.69
N VAL A 566 1.68 5.24 38.58
CA VAL A 566 1.10 4.75 37.31
C VAL A 566 1.61 3.36 37.04
N ILE A 567 0.69 2.41 36.88
CA ILE A 567 0.99 1.03 36.55
C ILE A 567 0.15 0.66 35.33
N VAL A 568 0.81 0.16 34.27
CA VAL A 568 0.16 -0.43 33.12
C VAL A 568 0.61 -1.88 33.02
N GLU A 569 -0.32 -2.81 33.15
CA GLU A 569 -0.08 -4.24 32.98
C GLU A 569 -0.63 -4.68 31.62
N TYR A 570 0.13 -5.51 30.91
CA TYR A 570 -0.19 -6.02 29.59
C TYR A 570 0.09 -7.52 29.49
N MET A 571 -0.76 -8.25 28.76
CA MET A 571 -0.54 -9.65 28.47
C MET A 571 -0.91 -9.93 27.03
N GLN A 572 0.05 -10.54 26.31
CA GLN A 572 -0.08 -11.06 24.95
C GLN A 572 -0.31 -12.55 24.96
N GLY A 573 -1.34 -13.00 24.26
CA GLY A 573 -1.61 -14.42 23.99
C GLY A 573 -0.98 -14.86 22.68
N GLU A 574 -1.72 -14.83 21.60
CA GLU A 574 -1.32 -15.32 20.29
C GLU A 574 -1.44 -14.24 19.20
N ASN A 575 -0.67 -14.37 18.14
CA ASN A 575 -0.67 -13.53 16.93
C ASN A 575 -0.13 -12.11 17.16
N TYR A 576 -0.94 -11.11 16.86
CA TYR A 576 -0.59 -9.70 16.83
C TYR A 576 -0.60 -9.10 18.23
N ALA A 577 0.40 -8.30 18.58
CA ALA A 577 0.47 -7.60 19.85
C ALA A 577 0.48 -6.08 19.63
N ALA A 578 -0.35 -5.36 20.40
CA ALA A 578 -0.35 -3.90 20.42
C ALA A 578 -0.64 -3.38 21.81
N LEU A 579 0.03 -2.31 22.21
CA LEU A 579 -0.20 -1.60 23.44
C LEU A 579 0.01 -0.10 23.22
N GLN A 580 -1.02 0.68 23.53
CA GLN A 580 -0.95 2.14 23.57
C GLN A 580 -1.42 2.63 24.94
N PHE A 581 -0.71 3.61 25.48
CA PHE A 581 -1.07 4.26 26.74
C PHE A 581 -0.56 5.70 26.77
N ASP A 582 -1.44 6.63 27.11
CA ASP A 582 -1.09 8.02 27.41
C ASP A 582 -2.00 8.64 28.46
N ILE A 583 -1.49 9.64 29.17
CA ILE A 583 -2.22 10.58 29.99
C ILE A 583 -2.12 11.93 29.30
N ALA A 584 -3.23 12.51 28.87
CA ALA A 584 -3.20 13.70 28.06
C ALA A 584 -4.16 14.79 28.54
N ARG A 585 -3.78 16.01 28.25
CA ARG A 585 -4.55 17.23 28.49
C ARG A 585 -5.28 17.60 27.21
N LYS A 586 -6.59 17.79 27.29
CA LYS A 586 -7.38 18.31 26.20
C LYS A 586 -7.14 19.81 26.07
N VAL A 587 -6.55 20.21 24.94
CA VAL A 587 -6.29 21.62 24.62
C VAL A 587 -7.18 22.01 23.45
N VAL A 588 -7.98 23.04 23.63
CA VAL A 588 -8.79 23.64 22.57
C VAL A 588 -8.07 24.90 22.06
N THR A 589 -7.80 24.96 20.77
CA THR A 589 -7.20 26.14 20.13
C THR A 589 -8.19 26.70 19.13
N THR A 590 -8.66 27.93 19.37
CA THR A 590 -9.56 28.60 18.42
C THR A 590 -8.76 29.14 17.21
N PRO A 591 -9.42 29.43 16.08
CA PRO A 591 -8.77 30.11 14.96
C PRO A 591 -8.10 31.43 15.37
N GLU A 592 -8.71 32.23 16.28
CA GLU A 592 -8.16 33.49 16.79
C GLU A 592 -6.91 33.24 17.65
N ASP A 593 -6.89 32.15 18.43
CA ASP A 593 -5.70 31.74 19.18
C ASP A 593 -4.53 31.42 18.24
N MET A 594 -4.79 30.70 17.16
CA MET A 594 -3.78 30.36 16.16
C MET A 594 -3.26 31.62 15.46
N VAL A 595 -4.13 32.56 15.12
CA VAL A 595 -3.73 33.87 14.58
C VAL A 595 -2.80 34.61 15.53
N ARG A 596 -3.08 34.60 16.85
CA ARG A 596 -2.20 35.23 17.85
C ARG A 596 -0.85 34.52 17.98
N LYS A 597 -0.87 33.18 18.04
CA LYS A 597 0.34 32.35 18.14
C LYS A 597 1.28 32.49 16.94
N THR A 598 0.73 32.76 15.76
CA THR A 598 1.48 32.93 14.50
C THR A 598 1.86 34.39 14.20
N ALA A 599 1.62 35.32 15.14
CA ALA A 599 2.03 36.71 14.96
C ALA A 599 3.55 36.84 14.92
N GLY A 600 4.06 37.62 13.95
CA GLY A 600 5.50 37.92 13.82
C GLY A 600 6.34 36.86 13.09
N TYR A 601 5.68 35.84 12.52
CA TYR A 601 6.34 34.92 11.58
C TYR A 601 6.17 35.46 10.15
N ASP A 602 7.14 35.20 9.29
CA ASP A 602 7.11 35.61 7.88
C ASP A 602 6.15 34.69 7.10
N TYR A 603 6.16 33.40 7.43
CA TYR A 603 5.32 32.39 6.78
C TYR A 603 4.68 31.44 7.79
N VAL A 604 3.49 30.95 7.43
CA VAL A 604 2.79 29.88 8.13
C VAL A 604 2.69 28.68 7.19
N VAL A 605 3.37 27.61 7.50
CA VAL A 605 3.23 26.31 6.80
C VAL A 605 2.15 25.51 7.52
N PHE A 606 0.97 25.41 6.92
CA PHE A 606 -0.16 24.67 7.47
C PHE A 606 -0.18 23.25 6.89
N CYS A 607 0.21 22.26 7.70
CA CYS A 607 0.24 20.85 7.34
C CYS A 607 -1.12 20.22 7.66
N GLY A 608 -2.03 20.31 6.70
CA GLY A 608 -3.41 19.86 6.81
C GLY A 608 -3.72 18.64 5.96
N GLY A 609 -5.02 18.45 5.68
CA GLY A 609 -5.54 17.33 4.91
C GLY A 609 -6.24 16.29 5.79
N ILE A 610 -6.04 15.03 5.47
CA ILE A 610 -6.56 13.87 6.21
C ILE A 610 -5.41 12.97 6.64
N SER A 611 -5.70 11.75 7.11
CA SER A 611 -4.67 10.81 7.50
C SER A 611 -5.10 9.35 7.25
N PRO A 612 -4.17 8.39 7.23
CA PRO A 612 -4.49 6.96 7.16
C PRO A 612 -5.35 6.44 8.33
N GLN A 613 -5.52 7.26 9.37
CA GLN A 613 -6.40 6.96 10.51
C GLN A 613 -7.87 7.29 10.22
N LEU A 614 -8.15 8.05 9.15
CA LEU A 614 -9.49 8.45 8.73
C LEU A 614 -9.95 7.74 7.46
N GLU A 615 -9.02 7.37 6.57
CA GLU A 615 -9.32 6.68 5.32
C GLU A 615 -8.55 5.36 5.21
N GLY A 616 -9.17 4.31 4.67
CA GLY A 616 -8.56 3.00 4.50
C GLY A 616 -9.58 1.88 4.44
N GLU A 617 -9.12 0.64 4.64
CA GLU A 617 -9.91 -0.57 4.54
C GLU A 617 -10.76 -0.82 5.81
N GLU A 618 -12.09 -0.85 5.65
CA GLU A 618 -13.06 -1.24 6.71
C GLU A 618 -12.84 -0.60 8.09
N MET A 619 -12.53 0.68 8.11
CA MET A 619 -12.22 1.38 9.35
C MET A 619 -13.48 1.75 10.15
N LYS A 620 -13.39 1.66 11.47
CA LYS A 620 -14.41 2.21 12.39
C LYS A 620 -14.10 3.68 12.67
N VAL A 621 -14.43 4.55 11.73
CA VAL A 621 -14.29 6.01 11.88
C VAL A 621 -15.67 6.61 12.12
N ASN A 622 -15.80 7.41 13.21
CA ASN A 622 -17.03 8.11 13.57
C ASN A 622 -16.79 9.63 13.52
N GLU A 623 -16.41 10.12 12.34
CA GLU A 623 -16.15 11.53 12.08
C GLU A 623 -17.03 12.04 10.95
N GLU A 624 -17.40 13.33 10.99
CA GLU A 624 -18.16 13.95 9.90
C GLU A 624 -17.38 13.87 8.59
N GLY A 625 -18.03 13.43 7.51
CA GLY A 625 -17.40 13.28 6.20
C GLY A 625 -16.75 11.91 5.97
N PHE A 626 -16.81 10.97 6.94
CA PHE A 626 -16.23 9.62 6.85
C PHE A 626 -17.24 8.51 7.19
N LYS A 627 -17.07 7.33 6.59
CA LYS A 627 -17.89 6.15 6.87
C LYS A 627 -17.15 4.87 6.47
N GLY A 628 -16.87 3.99 7.43
CA GLY A 628 -16.34 2.64 7.16
C GLY A 628 -14.96 2.60 6.50
N GLY A 629 -14.19 3.68 6.59
CA GLY A 629 -12.91 3.84 5.91
C GLY A 629 -12.99 4.69 4.64
N ASP A 630 -14.18 4.88 4.06
CA ASP A 630 -14.44 5.78 2.94
C ASP A 630 -14.75 7.20 3.41
N ARG A 631 -14.69 8.13 2.47
CA ARG A 631 -15.21 9.48 2.64
C ARG A 631 -16.65 9.57 2.13
N THR A 632 -17.50 10.32 2.84
CA THR A 632 -18.83 10.72 2.38
C THR A 632 -18.82 12.09 1.73
N SER A 633 -17.76 12.88 1.98
CA SER A 633 -17.49 14.20 1.40
C SER A 633 -16.01 14.33 1.12
N ILE A 634 -15.62 14.93 -0.01
CA ILE A 634 -14.21 15.24 -0.34
C ILE A 634 -13.73 16.56 0.24
N GLU A 635 -14.60 17.29 0.94
CA GLU A 635 -14.26 18.56 1.55
C GLU A 635 -13.16 18.40 2.64
N LEU A 636 -12.31 19.42 2.77
CA LEU A 636 -11.37 19.49 3.89
C LEU A 636 -12.16 19.56 5.21
N PRO A 637 -11.74 18.86 6.29
CA PRO A 637 -12.40 18.94 7.57
C PRO A 637 -12.61 20.40 8.02
N ARG A 638 -13.81 20.69 8.51
CA ARG A 638 -14.28 22.07 8.79
C ARG A 638 -13.35 22.85 9.72
N SER A 639 -12.86 22.20 10.78
CA SER A 639 -11.95 22.85 11.73
C SER A 639 -10.68 23.39 11.08
N GLN A 640 -10.08 22.62 10.15
CA GLN A 640 -8.90 23.04 9.41
C GLN A 640 -9.23 24.20 8.45
N ARG A 641 -10.37 24.12 7.75
CA ARG A 641 -10.82 25.15 6.83
C ARG A 641 -11.04 26.50 7.51
N GLU A 642 -11.67 26.48 8.70
CA GLU A 642 -11.87 27.69 9.54
C GLU A 642 -10.53 28.26 10.02
N MET A 643 -9.58 27.41 10.40
CA MET A 643 -8.26 27.80 10.83
C MET A 643 -7.46 28.49 9.71
N VAL A 644 -7.41 27.85 8.51
CA VAL A 644 -6.72 28.41 7.33
C VAL A 644 -7.37 29.74 6.90
N LYS A 645 -8.70 29.81 6.95
CA LYS A 645 -9.44 31.04 6.65
C LYS A 645 -9.02 32.18 7.58
N ALA A 646 -9.01 31.94 8.89
CA ALA A 646 -8.67 32.99 9.87
C ALA A 646 -7.21 33.46 9.72
N LEU A 647 -6.28 32.53 9.46
CA LEU A 647 -4.89 32.89 9.20
C LEU A 647 -4.74 33.79 7.97
N ALA A 648 -5.40 33.44 6.86
CA ALA A 648 -5.34 34.22 5.63
C ALA A 648 -6.02 35.61 5.78
N GLU A 649 -7.18 35.67 6.43
CA GLU A 649 -7.90 36.91 6.71
C GLU A 649 -7.15 37.85 7.66
N ALA A 650 -6.30 37.29 8.53
CA ALA A 650 -5.37 38.03 9.37
C ALA A 650 -4.08 38.47 8.64
N GLY A 651 -3.99 38.25 7.31
CA GLY A 651 -2.87 38.64 6.48
C GLY A 651 -1.62 37.81 6.67
N ARG A 652 -1.74 36.51 7.11
CA ARG A 652 -0.61 35.61 7.15
C ARG A 652 -0.30 35.07 5.76
N GLU A 653 0.97 34.97 5.41
CA GLU A 653 1.46 34.27 4.21
C GLU A 653 1.37 32.75 4.45
N VAL A 654 0.30 32.13 3.96
CA VAL A 654 0.00 30.72 4.23
C VAL A 654 0.47 29.84 3.08
N ILE A 655 1.29 28.84 3.39
CA ILE A 655 1.63 27.70 2.53
C ILE A 655 0.84 26.49 3.02
N PHE A 656 -0.10 26.00 2.23
CA PHE A 656 -0.91 24.83 2.59
C PHE A 656 -0.26 23.56 2.06
N VAL A 657 0.11 22.66 2.95
CA VAL A 657 0.62 21.32 2.66
C VAL A 657 -0.49 20.30 2.88
N ASN A 658 -1.04 19.76 1.80
CA ASN A 658 -2.08 18.75 1.86
C ASN A 658 -1.50 17.35 1.99
N CYS A 659 -1.81 16.67 3.10
CA CYS A 659 -1.50 15.26 3.34
C CYS A 659 -2.78 14.46 3.15
N SER A 660 -2.83 13.57 2.17
CA SER A 660 -3.98 12.73 1.87
C SER A 660 -3.60 11.58 0.95
N GLY A 661 -4.32 10.47 1.01
CA GLY A 661 -4.21 9.38 0.02
C GLY A 661 -5.16 9.55 -1.17
N SER A 662 -5.98 10.61 -1.18
CA SER A 662 -7.04 10.88 -2.15
C SER A 662 -7.11 12.37 -2.51
N ALA A 663 -7.89 12.73 -3.53
CA ALA A 663 -8.16 14.14 -3.82
C ALA A 663 -9.04 14.77 -2.74
N VAL A 664 -8.63 15.93 -2.23
CA VAL A 664 -9.37 16.76 -1.29
C VAL A 664 -9.83 18.02 -2.03
N ALA A 665 -11.09 18.43 -1.82
CA ALA A 665 -11.62 19.68 -2.38
C ALA A 665 -11.01 20.89 -1.64
N LEU A 666 -10.07 21.54 -2.28
CA LEU A 666 -9.28 22.65 -1.73
C LEU A 666 -9.58 24.00 -2.38
N THR A 667 -10.76 24.17 -2.99
CA THR A 667 -11.11 25.43 -3.68
C THR A 667 -10.99 26.67 -2.78
N PRO A 668 -11.47 26.65 -1.51
CA PRO A 668 -11.30 27.78 -0.61
C PRO A 668 -9.84 28.03 -0.21
N GLU A 669 -9.06 26.97 0.00
CA GLU A 669 -7.65 27.04 0.36
C GLU A 669 -6.82 27.56 -0.81
N ALA A 670 -7.07 27.05 -2.02
CA ALA A 670 -6.44 27.54 -3.25
C ALA A 670 -6.75 29.04 -3.48
N ALA A 671 -7.93 29.52 -3.08
CA ALA A 671 -8.27 30.94 -3.19
C ALA A 671 -7.52 31.83 -2.18
N ARG A 672 -7.16 31.31 -1.00
CA ARG A 672 -6.61 32.09 0.13
C ARG A 672 -5.11 31.91 0.33
N CYS A 673 -4.58 30.71 0.11
CA CYS A 673 -3.17 30.41 0.37
C CYS A 673 -2.24 30.89 -0.75
N ASN A 674 -1.00 31.23 -0.38
CA ASN A 674 0.02 31.70 -1.31
C ASN A 674 0.61 30.55 -2.13
N ALA A 675 0.77 29.38 -1.50
CA ALA A 675 1.13 28.15 -2.18
C ALA A 675 0.31 26.97 -1.66
N VAL A 676 0.14 25.95 -2.53
CA VAL A 676 -0.47 24.66 -2.17
C VAL A 676 0.43 23.55 -2.67
N VAL A 677 0.78 22.63 -1.78
CA VAL A 677 1.64 21.45 -2.05
C VAL A 677 0.87 20.20 -1.68
N GLN A 678 0.83 19.20 -2.58
CA GLN A 678 0.33 17.87 -2.30
C GLN A 678 1.50 17.00 -1.84
N ALA A 679 1.52 16.66 -0.56
CA ALA A 679 2.61 15.88 0.03
C ALA A 679 2.31 14.38 0.10
N TRP A 680 1.03 13.96 -0.05
CA TRP A 680 0.56 12.59 0.13
C TRP A 680 0.89 12.07 1.55
N TYR A 681 1.12 10.75 1.70
CA TYR A 681 1.80 10.14 2.84
C TYR A 681 3.18 9.72 2.35
N GLY A 682 4.17 10.50 2.73
CA GLY A 682 5.47 10.57 2.03
C GLY A 682 6.49 9.48 2.40
N GLY A 683 6.11 8.48 3.23
CA GLY A 683 7.04 7.47 3.72
C GLY A 683 8.05 8.00 4.74
N GLU A 684 9.01 7.18 5.12
CA GLU A 684 9.98 7.50 6.18
C GLU A 684 10.84 8.75 5.91
N LYS A 685 11.00 9.16 4.65
CA LYS A 685 11.79 10.33 4.22
C LYS A 685 10.94 11.46 3.63
N GLY A 686 9.62 11.37 3.72
CA GLY A 686 8.71 12.36 3.13
C GLY A 686 8.88 13.76 3.68
N GLY A 687 9.12 13.92 5.00
CA GLY A 687 9.36 15.23 5.62
C GLY A 687 10.66 15.88 5.14
N GLN A 688 11.73 15.09 4.97
CA GLN A 688 12.98 15.57 4.39
C GLN A 688 12.77 16.06 2.95
N ALA A 689 12.12 15.24 2.11
CA ALA A 689 11.84 15.59 0.72
C ALA A 689 11.00 16.88 0.59
N LEU A 690 9.97 17.00 1.45
CA LEU A 690 9.13 18.21 1.48
C LEU A 690 9.92 19.44 1.91
N GLY A 691 10.75 19.34 2.95
CA GLY A 691 11.63 20.44 3.38
C GLY A 691 12.53 20.89 2.22
N GLU A 692 13.21 19.97 1.55
CA GLU A 692 14.08 20.27 0.40
C GLU A 692 13.33 20.97 -0.75
N ILE A 693 12.08 20.58 -0.99
CA ILE A 693 11.22 21.26 -1.97
C ILE A 693 10.86 22.67 -1.48
N LEU A 694 10.35 22.82 -0.26
CA LEU A 694 9.90 24.12 0.25
C LEU A 694 11.01 25.17 0.27
N PHE A 695 12.27 24.77 0.52
CA PHE A 695 13.43 25.66 0.53
C PHE A 695 14.26 25.66 -0.77
N GLY A 696 13.82 24.90 -1.78
CA GLY A 696 14.37 24.94 -3.14
C GLY A 696 15.68 24.20 -3.34
N ASP A 697 16.07 23.31 -2.42
CA ASP A 697 17.18 22.37 -2.66
C ASP A 697 16.80 21.34 -3.74
N VAL A 698 15.52 21.04 -3.86
CA VAL A 698 14.92 20.20 -4.90
C VAL A 698 13.88 21.00 -5.67
N ASN A 699 13.92 20.89 -6.99
CA ASN A 699 12.91 21.46 -7.87
C ASN A 699 11.74 20.48 -8.03
N PRO A 700 10.50 20.82 -7.61
CA PRO A 700 9.36 19.91 -7.70
C PRO A 700 9.07 19.51 -9.15
N SER A 701 8.69 18.26 -9.35
CA SER A 701 8.44 17.69 -10.68
C SER A 701 7.29 16.67 -10.69
N GLY A 702 6.67 16.41 -9.56
CA GLY A 702 5.53 15.52 -9.42
C GLY A 702 4.32 16.00 -10.23
N LYS A 703 3.51 15.03 -10.71
CA LYS A 703 2.29 15.29 -11.49
C LYS A 703 1.12 14.49 -10.92
N LEU A 704 -0.06 15.10 -10.86
CA LEU A 704 -1.26 14.46 -10.32
C LEU A 704 -1.63 13.18 -11.07
N PRO A 705 -1.76 12.03 -10.40
CA PRO A 705 -2.28 10.79 -10.99
C PRO A 705 -3.81 10.69 -10.90
N ILE A 706 -4.47 11.71 -10.36
CA ILE A 706 -5.91 11.83 -10.20
C ILE A 706 -6.37 13.27 -10.43
N THR A 707 -7.64 13.42 -10.80
CA THR A 707 -8.32 14.72 -10.92
C THR A 707 -8.67 15.26 -9.54
N PHE A 708 -8.35 16.52 -9.27
CA PHE A 708 -8.82 17.26 -8.09
C PHE A 708 -10.08 18.03 -8.44
N TYR A 709 -11.21 17.65 -7.86
CA TYR A 709 -12.50 18.30 -8.04
C TYR A 709 -12.62 19.55 -7.18
N LYS A 710 -13.51 20.48 -7.57
CA LYS A 710 -13.74 21.73 -6.85
C LYS A 710 -14.48 21.52 -5.53
N ASP A 711 -15.45 20.61 -5.53
CA ASP A 711 -16.32 20.29 -4.39
C ASP A 711 -17.12 19.00 -4.66
N ASP A 712 -17.92 18.58 -3.68
CA ASP A 712 -18.77 17.39 -3.75
C ASP A 712 -19.80 17.42 -4.88
N SER A 713 -20.25 18.60 -5.33
CA SER A 713 -21.28 18.73 -6.37
C SER A 713 -20.83 18.23 -7.75
N GLN A 714 -19.54 18.10 -7.95
CA GLN A 714 -18.95 17.56 -9.18
C GLN A 714 -18.91 16.05 -9.23
N LEU A 715 -19.22 15.35 -8.14
CA LEU A 715 -19.12 13.90 -8.05
C LEU A 715 -20.47 13.22 -8.34
N PRO A 716 -20.51 12.19 -9.20
CA PRO A 716 -21.66 11.30 -9.35
C PRO A 716 -21.93 10.49 -8.08
N ASP A 717 -23.05 9.74 -8.07
CA ASP A 717 -23.34 8.80 -6.99
C ASP A 717 -22.18 7.79 -6.82
N PHE A 718 -21.71 7.60 -5.59
CA PHE A 718 -20.58 6.69 -5.30
C PHE A 718 -20.87 5.24 -5.70
N LEU A 719 -22.13 4.81 -5.64
CA LEU A 719 -22.53 3.45 -6.02
C LEU A 719 -22.68 3.24 -7.54
N ASP A 720 -22.72 4.32 -8.33
CA ASP A 720 -22.74 4.23 -9.78
C ASP A 720 -21.34 3.88 -10.32
N TYR A 721 -21.18 2.69 -10.89
CA TYR A 721 -19.94 2.21 -11.46
C TYR A 721 -19.73 2.55 -12.94
N THR A 722 -20.67 3.26 -13.56
CA THR A 722 -20.44 3.82 -14.91
C THR A 722 -19.35 4.89 -14.87
N MET A 723 -18.59 5.03 -15.93
CA MET A 723 -17.54 6.05 -16.00
C MET A 723 -18.08 7.44 -16.38
N LYS A 724 -19.39 7.58 -16.56
CA LYS A 724 -20.01 8.86 -16.92
C LYS A 724 -19.67 9.95 -15.92
N ASN A 725 -19.12 11.05 -16.42
CA ASN A 725 -18.71 12.23 -15.64
C ASN A 725 -17.69 11.93 -14.50
N ARG A 726 -16.84 10.92 -14.69
CA ARG A 726 -15.77 10.54 -13.77
C ARG A 726 -14.41 10.65 -14.40
N THR A 727 -13.41 10.94 -13.60
CA THR A 727 -12.00 11.04 -14.00
C THR A 727 -11.78 12.03 -15.15
N TYR A 728 -10.56 12.44 -15.43
CA TYR A 728 -10.26 13.33 -16.56
C TYR A 728 -10.74 12.76 -17.91
N ARG A 729 -10.98 11.43 -17.97
CA ARG A 729 -11.38 10.77 -19.23
C ARG A 729 -12.82 11.10 -19.62
N TYR A 730 -13.72 11.25 -18.67
CA TYR A 730 -15.16 11.44 -18.93
C TYR A 730 -15.77 12.67 -18.24
N PHE A 731 -15.02 13.35 -17.36
CA PHE A 731 -15.49 14.55 -16.68
C PHE A 731 -15.56 15.70 -17.67
N SER A 732 -16.75 16.28 -17.80
CA SER A 732 -17.03 17.39 -18.72
C SER A 732 -16.93 18.77 -18.04
N GLY A 733 -16.80 18.83 -16.72
CA GLY A 733 -16.65 20.05 -15.94
C GLY A 733 -15.21 20.58 -15.92
N GLU A 734 -15.02 21.67 -15.22
CA GLU A 734 -13.70 22.24 -14.96
C GLU A 734 -13.22 21.79 -13.57
N PRO A 735 -12.14 20.98 -13.46
CA PRO A 735 -11.61 20.58 -12.17
C PRO A 735 -10.89 21.73 -11.46
N LEU A 736 -10.58 21.57 -10.18
CA LEU A 736 -9.68 22.48 -9.47
C LEU A 736 -8.26 22.35 -10.02
N TRP A 737 -7.76 21.12 -10.11
CA TRP A 737 -6.52 20.80 -10.82
C TRP A 737 -6.71 19.55 -11.69
N ALA A 738 -6.28 19.64 -12.94
CA ALA A 738 -6.44 18.59 -13.91
C ALA A 738 -5.49 17.41 -13.63
N PHE A 739 -5.88 16.20 -14.04
CA PHE A 739 -4.97 15.05 -14.10
C PHE A 739 -3.66 15.43 -14.83
N GLY A 740 -2.54 14.97 -14.31
CA GLY A 740 -1.21 15.31 -14.84
C GLY A 740 -0.69 16.68 -14.43
N HIS A 741 -1.48 17.52 -13.71
CA HIS A 741 -1.03 18.84 -13.26
C HIS A 741 0.07 18.74 -12.19
N GLY A 742 1.03 19.65 -12.28
CA GLY A 742 2.09 19.87 -11.29
C GLY A 742 3.04 20.93 -11.80
N LEU A 743 3.39 21.87 -10.93
CA LEU A 743 4.27 22.99 -11.21
C LEU A 743 5.73 22.65 -10.90
N SER A 744 6.62 23.48 -11.43
CA SER A 744 8.07 23.44 -11.17
C SER A 744 8.53 24.85 -10.82
N TYR A 745 9.67 24.99 -10.16
CA TYR A 745 10.38 26.28 -9.99
C TYR A 745 11.07 26.73 -11.28
N SER A 746 11.06 25.88 -12.30
CA SER A 746 11.49 26.21 -13.67
C SER A 746 10.28 26.25 -14.59
N THR A 747 10.49 26.74 -15.82
CA THR A 747 9.51 26.69 -16.89
C THR A 747 10.01 25.83 -18.03
N PHE A 748 9.09 25.06 -18.63
CA PHE A 748 9.42 24.19 -19.76
C PHE A 748 8.50 24.49 -20.93
N GLU A 749 9.05 24.45 -22.14
CA GLU A 749 8.28 24.56 -23.36
C GLU A 749 8.31 23.24 -24.12
N ILE A 750 7.11 22.68 -24.39
CA ILE A 750 6.91 21.52 -25.26
C ILE A 750 6.49 22.06 -26.62
N SER A 751 7.26 21.77 -27.66
CA SER A 751 7.08 22.35 -29.01
C SER A 751 7.34 21.35 -30.12
N SER A 752 6.99 21.74 -31.36
CA SER A 752 7.32 21.03 -32.60
C SER A 752 6.97 19.54 -32.61
N PRO A 753 5.77 19.12 -32.17
CA PRO A 753 5.41 17.71 -32.16
C PRO A 753 5.29 17.19 -33.62
N ARG A 754 5.84 16.01 -33.89
CA ARG A 754 5.76 15.32 -35.19
C ARG A 754 5.53 13.83 -34.98
N TYR A 755 4.61 13.27 -35.72
CA TYR A 755 4.33 11.83 -35.67
C TYR A 755 4.75 11.16 -36.97
N ASP A 756 5.70 10.24 -36.90
CA ASP A 756 6.11 9.38 -38.02
C ASP A 756 5.29 8.09 -37.98
N LYS A 757 4.26 8.03 -38.83
CA LYS A 757 3.34 6.91 -38.93
C LYS A 757 4.01 5.60 -39.38
N LYS A 758 5.12 5.69 -40.17
CA LYS A 758 5.82 4.50 -40.68
C LYS A 758 6.70 3.88 -39.57
N LYS A 759 7.37 4.73 -38.81
CA LYS A 759 8.22 4.30 -37.68
C LYS A 759 7.44 4.02 -36.40
N GLY A 760 6.20 4.52 -36.26
CA GLY A 760 5.43 4.46 -35.01
C GLY A 760 6.12 5.27 -33.89
N VAL A 761 6.62 6.47 -34.21
CA VAL A 761 7.33 7.32 -33.24
C VAL A 761 6.76 8.72 -33.25
N LEU A 762 6.47 9.24 -32.10
CA LEU A 762 6.17 10.66 -31.85
C LEU A 762 7.46 11.34 -31.36
N THR A 763 7.84 12.45 -32.03
CA THR A 763 8.94 13.30 -31.57
C THR A 763 8.41 14.64 -31.10
N VAL A 764 8.96 15.14 -30.01
CA VAL A 764 8.66 16.49 -29.49
C VAL A 764 9.95 17.15 -29.03
N THR A 765 9.98 18.47 -29.07
CA THR A 765 11.08 19.23 -28.50
C THR A 765 10.67 19.74 -27.13
N VAL A 766 11.50 19.50 -26.10
CA VAL A 766 11.34 20.04 -24.76
C VAL A 766 12.50 20.95 -24.45
N GLU A 767 12.22 22.16 -23.98
CA GLU A 767 13.21 23.18 -23.64
C GLU A 767 12.97 23.66 -22.20
N ASN A 768 14.02 23.71 -21.40
CA ASN A 768 13.99 24.37 -20.11
C ASN A 768 14.22 25.88 -20.33
N THR A 769 13.15 26.66 -20.26
CA THR A 769 13.14 28.11 -20.43
C THR A 769 13.27 28.89 -19.11
N GLY A 770 13.36 28.16 -18.00
CA GLY A 770 13.47 28.73 -16.67
C GLY A 770 14.90 28.93 -16.19
N LYS A 771 15.05 29.13 -14.87
CA LYS A 771 16.33 29.49 -14.24
C LYS A 771 16.93 28.37 -13.38
N ARG A 772 16.31 27.20 -13.33
CA ARG A 772 16.75 26.05 -12.54
C ARG A 772 16.77 24.78 -13.38
N ASP A 773 17.70 23.89 -13.10
CA ASP A 773 17.64 22.52 -13.61
C ASP A 773 16.36 21.85 -13.11
N GLY A 774 15.79 20.96 -13.88
CA GLY A 774 14.59 20.25 -13.45
C GLY A 774 14.06 19.25 -14.47
N ASP A 775 13.02 18.58 -14.05
CA ASP A 775 12.35 17.54 -14.83
C ASP A 775 10.98 18.01 -15.29
N GLU A 776 10.61 17.61 -16.50
CA GLU A 776 9.24 17.73 -17.02
C GLU A 776 8.73 16.36 -17.50
N VAL A 777 7.43 16.15 -17.42
CA VAL A 777 6.77 14.95 -17.91
C VAL A 777 5.96 15.30 -19.16
N VAL A 778 6.46 14.85 -20.30
CA VAL A 778 5.69 14.93 -21.56
C VAL A 778 4.58 13.88 -21.52
N GLN A 779 3.33 14.31 -21.64
CA GLN A 779 2.14 13.46 -21.63
C GLN A 779 1.47 13.49 -22.99
N VAL A 780 1.09 12.32 -23.50
CA VAL A 780 0.46 12.14 -24.80
C VAL A 780 -0.90 11.51 -24.66
N TYR A 781 -1.92 12.26 -25.02
CA TYR A 781 -3.30 11.81 -24.96
C TYR A 781 -3.85 11.58 -26.36
N LEU A 782 -4.73 10.60 -26.46
CA LEU A 782 -5.48 10.28 -27.67
C LEU A 782 -6.91 10.76 -27.52
N ARG A 783 -7.44 11.40 -28.55
CA ARG A 783 -8.84 11.77 -28.72
C ARG A 783 -9.36 11.24 -30.05
N ARG A 784 -10.62 10.81 -30.07
CA ARG A 784 -11.35 10.47 -31.28
C ARG A 784 -12.58 11.37 -31.42
N PRO A 785 -12.50 12.46 -32.22
CA PRO A 785 -13.56 13.47 -32.30
C PRO A 785 -14.91 12.93 -32.76
N ASP A 786 -14.92 11.83 -33.52
CA ASP A 786 -16.11 11.21 -34.09
C ASP A 786 -16.88 10.31 -33.10
N ASP A 787 -16.36 10.09 -31.89
CA ASP A 787 -16.96 9.25 -30.85
C ASP A 787 -17.43 10.11 -29.66
N ALA A 788 -18.67 10.57 -29.73
CA ALA A 788 -19.28 11.43 -28.70
C ALA A 788 -19.61 10.69 -27.37
N GLU A 789 -19.67 9.36 -27.39
CA GLU A 789 -19.92 8.54 -26.19
C GLU A 789 -18.63 8.05 -25.53
N GLY A 790 -17.51 8.26 -26.19
CA GLY A 790 -16.19 7.88 -25.74
C GLY A 790 -15.57 8.83 -24.72
N PRO A 791 -14.38 8.48 -24.23
CA PRO A 791 -13.63 9.38 -23.36
C PRO A 791 -13.32 10.69 -24.10
N VAL A 792 -13.39 11.80 -23.37
CA VAL A 792 -12.98 13.13 -23.88
C VAL A 792 -11.54 13.07 -24.42
N LYS A 793 -10.69 12.33 -23.70
CA LYS A 793 -9.32 11.98 -24.09
C LYS A 793 -8.83 10.84 -23.19
N THR A 794 -7.78 10.12 -23.59
CA THR A 794 -7.17 9.06 -22.80
C THR A 794 -5.65 9.08 -22.95
N LEU A 795 -4.90 8.95 -21.86
CA LEU A 795 -3.45 8.86 -21.85
C LEU A 795 -2.98 7.61 -22.63
N ARG A 796 -1.98 7.76 -23.49
CA ARG A 796 -1.42 6.64 -24.30
C ARG A 796 0.10 6.55 -24.24
N ALA A 797 0.76 7.61 -23.79
CA ALA A 797 2.18 7.60 -23.53
C ALA A 797 2.58 8.73 -22.60
N PHE A 798 3.69 8.56 -21.91
CA PHE A 798 4.38 9.62 -21.19
C PHE A 798 5.89 9.42 -21.23
N LYS A 799 6.63 10.50 -21.00
CA LYS A 799 8.09 10.45 -20.90
C LYS A 799 8.59 11.54 -19.97
N ARG A 800 9.30 11.14 -18.90
CA ARG A 800 10.02 12.05 -18.01
C ARG A 800 11.34 12.47 -18.65
N VAL A 801 11.68 13.76 -18.59
CA VAL A 801 12.84 14.38 -19.23
C VAL A 801 13.51 15.33 -18.25
N SER A 802 14.79 15.10 -17.97
CA SER A 802 15.61 15.99 -17.12
C SER A 802 16.40 16.96 -18.01
N LEU A 803 16.28 18.26 -17.72
CA LEU A 803 16.93 19.31 -18.50
C LEU A 803 17.66 20.31 -17.61
N LYS A 804 18.89 20.61 -17.97
CA LYS A 804 19.65 21.73 -17.43
C LYS A 804 19.03 23.07 -17.86
N VAL A 805 19.34 24.14 -17.14
CA VAL A 805 18.94 25.49 -17.53
C VAL A 805 19.31 25.76 -18.99
N SER A 806 18.37 26.30 -19.75
CA SER A 806 18.51 26.62 -21.20
C SER A 806 18.81 25.40 -22.10
N ALA A 807 18.74 24.17 -21.57
CA ALA A 807 18.92 22.98 -22.38
C ALA A 807 17.64 22.66 -23.18
N LYS A 808 17.87 22.13 -24.38
CA LYS A 808 16.83 21.68 -25.29
C LYS A 808 17.09 20.26 -25.75
N SER A 809 16.05 19.41 -25.69
CA SER A 809 16.14 18.02 -26.11
C SER A 809 15.03 17.66 -27.09
N VAL A 810 15.37 16.84 -28.08
CA VAL A 810 14.36 16.16 -28.90
C VAL A 810 14.05 14.82 -28.26
N VAL A 811 12.82 14.65 -27.86
CA VAL A 811 12.33 13.47 -27.14
C VAL A 811 11.58 12.57 -28.12
N GLU A 812 12.02 11.34 -28.22
CA GLU A 812 11.35 10.29 -28.98
C GLU A 812 10.48 9.46 -28.05
N ILE A 813 9.21 9.29 -28.42
CA ILE A 813 8.20 8.52 -27.70
C ILE A 813 7.68 7.44 -28.64
N PRO A 814 7.92 6.15 -28.34
CA PRO A 814 7.31 5.07 -29.10
C PRO A 814 5.78 5.21 -29.10
N PHE A 815 5.21 5.24 -30.27
CA PHE A 815 3.77 5.42 -30.46
C PHE A 815 3.30 4.63 -31.68
N SER A 816 3.24 3.31 -31.52
CA SER A 816 2.89 2.39 -32.59
C SER A 816 1.40 2.44 -32.94
N ARG A 817 0.98 1.62 -33.88
CA ARG A 817 -0.44 1.47 -34.23
C ARG A 817 -1.29 1.01 -33.05
N GLN A 818 -0.72 0.25 -32.12
CA GLN A 818 -1.37 -0.27 -30.94
C GLN A 818 -1.85 0.86 -29.97
N GLN A 819 -1.10 1.95 -29.82
CA GLN A 819 -1.53 3.08 -29.00
C GLN A 819 -2.78 3.80 -29.52
N PHE A 820 -3.20 3.54 -30.78
CA PHE A 820 -4.45 4.04 -31.36
C PHE A 820 -5.64 3.11 -31.11
N GLU A 821 -5.55 2.19 -30.19
CA GLU A 821 -6.69 1.37 -29.77
C GLU A 821 -7.84 2.22 -29.27
N TRP A 822 -9.04 1.78 -29.66
CA TRP A 822 -10.29 2.43 -29.29
C TRP A 822 -11.41 1.39 -29.26
N TRP A 823 -12.48 1.67 -28.55
CA TRP A 823 -13.64 0.81 -28.47
C TRP A 823 -14.30 0.66 -29.85
N ASP A 824 -14.45 -0.58 -30.27
CA ASP A 824 -15.18 -0.94 -31.48
C ASP A 824 -16.55 -1.49 -31.12
N LYS A 825 -17.60 -0.71 -31.43
CA LYS A 825 -18.99 -1.08 -31.14
C LYS A 825 -19.49 -2.31 -31.91
N GLU A 826 -18.88 -2.60 -33.09
CA GLU A 826 -19.30 -3.73 -33.93
C GLU A 826 -18.80 -5.06 -33.38
N SER A 827 -17.55 -5.10 -32.91
CA SER A 827 -16.95 -6.31 -32.36
C SER A 827 -17.01 -6.39 -30.83
N ASN A 828 -17.45 -5.34 -30.14
CA ASN A 828 -17.42 -5.22 -28.68
C ASN A 828 -16.01 -5.47 -28.09
N THR A 829 -14.98 -4.93 -28.76
CA THR A 829 -13.59 -5.08 -28.35
C THR A 829 -12.83 -3.76 -28.45
N VAL A 830 -11.68 -3.68 -27.77
CA VAL A 830 -10.71 -2.58 -27.91
C VAL A 830 -9.67 -2.99 -28.95
N ARG A 831 -9.58 -2.24 -30.05
CA ARG A 831 -8.61 -2.49 -31.13
C ARG A 831 -8.25 -1.22 -31.89
N PRO A 832 -7.14 -1.20 -32.66
CA PRO A 832 -6.82 -0.07 -33.52
C PRO A 832 -7.84 0.11 -34.66
N LEU A 833 -8.60 1.20 -34.64
CA LEU A 833 -9.64 1.47 -35.64
C LEU A 833 -9.12 2.38 -36.77
N SER A 834 -9.77 2.29 -37.91
CA SER A 834 -9.66 3.30 -39.00
C SER A 834 -10.38 4.59 -38.58
N GLY A 835 -10.03 5.71 -39.21
CA GLY A 835 -10.66 6.99 -38.96
C GLY A 835 -9.71 8.07 -38.47
N LYS A 836 -10.27 9.14 -37.95
CA LYS A 836 -9.57 10.36 -37.55
C LYS A 836 -9.27 10.33 -36.05
N TYR A 837 -8.06 10.66 -35.68
CA TYR A 837 -7.58 10.79 -34.31
C TYR A 837 -6.88 12.13 -34.09
N GLU A 838 -6.87 12.59 -32.88
CA GLU A 838 -6.03 13.71 -32.43
C GLU A 838 -5.07 13.23 -31.35
N LEU A 839 -3.78 13.50 -31.52
CA LEU A 839 -2.79 13.42 -30.48
C LEU A 839 -2.72 14.79 -29.79
N LEU A 840 -2.89 14.80 -28.49
CA LEU A 840 -2.79 15.97 -27.63
C LEU A 840 -1.55 15.82 -26.77
N ILE A 841 -0.60 16.74 -26.87
CA ILE A 841 0.72 16.64 -26.23
C ILE A 841 0.92 17.84 -25.32
N GLY A 842 1.21 17.60 -24.04
CA GLY A 842 1.41 18.63 -23.03
C GLY A 842 2.04 18.09 -21.76
N SER A 843 1.96 18.87 -20.68
CA SER A 843 2.44 18.52 -19.34
C SER A 843 1.29 18.21 -18.35
N SER A 844 0.05 18.23 -18.82
CA SER A 844 -1.16 17.87 -18.06
C SER A 844 -2.30 17.57 -19.02
N SER A 845 -3.44 17.10 -18.49
CA SER A 845 -4.67 16.92 -19.27
C SER A 845 -5.46 18.22 -19.56
N ASP A 846 -4.92 19.38 -19.23
CA ASP A 846 -5.53 20.69 -19.54
C ASP A 846 -5.40 21.01 -21.02
N ASP A 847 -6.53 21.02 -21.75
CA ASP A 847 -6.58 21.26 -23.20
C ASP A 847 -6.00 22.61 -23.63
N ALA A 848 -6.06 23.63 -22.77
CA ALA A 848 -5.57 24.97 -23.09
C ALA A 848 -4.03 25.01 -23.27
N ARG A 849 -3.33 24.03 -22.70
CA ARG A 849 -1.85 23.96 -22.71
C ARG A 849 -1.29 22.92 -23.67
N MET A 850 -2.15 22.22 -24.42
CA MET A 850 -1.71 21.10 -25.29
C MET A 850 -1.44 21.53 -26.72
N LYS A 851 -0.41 20.93 -27.32
CA LYS A 851 -0.21 20.91 -28.78
C LYS A 851 -1.03 19.79 -29.39
N ARG A 852 -1.49 19.96 -30.65
CA ARG A 852 -2.37 18.98 -31.33
C ARG A 852 -1.78 18.53 -32.66
N ILE A 853 -1.90 17.24 -32.95
CA ILE A 853 -1.59 16.63 -34.25
C ILE A 853 -2.81 15.79 -34.67
N SER A 854 -3.30 16.01 -35.90
CA SER A 854 -4.31 15.13 -36.48
C SER A 854 -3.63 13.94 -37.18
N VAL A 855 -4.11 12.75 -36.91
CA VAL A 855 -3.64 11.49 -37.50
C VAL A 855 -4.84 10.74 -38.07
N SER A 856 -4.75 10.27 -39.30
CA SER A 856 -5.82 9.48 -39.93
C SER A 856 -5.31 8.15 -40.41
N PHE A 857 -6.13 7.11 -40.26
CA PHE A 857 -5.87 5.78 -40.77
C PHE A 857 -7.00 5.39 -41.74
N ASN A 858 -6.63 4.97 -42.91
CA ASN A 858 -7.58 4.48 -43.92
C ASN A 858 -8.08 3.08 -43.54
N LYS A 859 -9.27 2.73 -44.08
CA LYS A 859 -9.86 1.38 -43.91
C LYS A 859 -8.96 0.29 -44.50
#